data_24fb97d3d539ae9a19dcfe9f782ec06c
#
_entry.id   24fb97d3d539ae9a19dcfe9f782ec06c
#
_cell.length_a   1.000
_cell.length_b   1.000
_cell.length_c   1.000
_cell.angle_alpha   90.00
_cell.angle_beta   90.00
_cell.angle_gamma   90.00
#
_symmetry.space_group_name_H-M   'P 1'
#
loop_
_entity.id
_entity.type
_entity.pdbx_description
1 polymer ?
#
loop_
_entity_poly.entity_id
_entity_poly.type
_entity_poly.pdbx_seq_one_letter_code
_entity_poly.pdbx_strand_id
1 'polypeptide(L)'
;LHPADQTLSARAKVDFVAEEASRTVVVELHQDLKVNAIIDAGGRKLAFDRNPDSPLQLSVTLVDAAAPGKQVTLTFEYAGPLSSEEDSPSRGVRLASVDQGSAYLLLPARWFPLTDYPSNRYTATFKIISPDTFAVVGTGASASPSVVPGGQVAYTFRNDRPEPSGTFVAGALQLSPVKAEGLQISVFAPAAAGKTPVDYGNTTATILNYFSSEFGPLPNPALTVAQMPDGSLQGFSAPGLILISARQWSQKPNLRLLSQLAAGQWWGNEVLAASPSDVWLTDGLAQYSGGLYAEHIEGNAGLHRALEDFAIGTLMYEDAAPIAQAQRLAPYSDQYRSIVVDKGAMVFHMLRSALGDASFESLLHDFAAKFTGKTARIEDFEKMAQTRIPAAKAGQPALNLTAFFSQWLNSTGVPEFKLEYTTYRIKKGFKIVGKVRQDLETFHLPIEVRVDTEGNPEIKIIEVVGTSSPFEIETFGRPKPGGIVVDPNNNLLKSSPHLRVRAAVARGEGEAEVGKYYEAIQDYQQALDIQANNSLAHFRMGEAMFYQKNYQASANAFRSSLDGDLDPSYRWVEVWSHIYLGKIFDLTGQRERAVNEYSRATQLADDTGGAQAEAARYLNKPYAGDNAPQASAAKP
;
A
#
# COMPACT_ATOMS: atom_id res chain seq x y z
N LEU A 1 -1.96 28.47 6.48
CA LEU A 1 -0.86 27.62 7.00
C LEU A 1 0.15 28.52 7.68
N HIS A 2 0.63 28.12 8.85
CA HIS A 2 1.62 28.83 9.64
C HIS A 2 2.84 27.91 9.88
N PRO A 3 3.71 27.75 8.89
CA PRO A 3 4.84 26.81 8.96
C PRO A 3 5.83 27.15 10.09
N ALA A 4 6.05 28.44 10.38
CA ALA A 4 6.94 28.87 11.47
C ALA A 4 6.51 28.34 12.84
N ASP A 5 5.20 28.27 13.07
CA ASP A 5 4.59 27.80 14.32
C ASP A 5 4.10 26.33 14.21
N GLN A 6 4.25 25.70 13.05
CA GLN A 6 3.77 24.36 12.73
C GLN A 6 2.26 24.17 12.97
N THR A 7 1.47 25.20 12.67
CA THR A 7 0.02 25.22 12.94
C THR A 7 -0.82 25.47 11.70
N LEU A 8 -2.08 25.03 11.77
CA LEU A 8 -3.16 25.38 10.86
C LEU A 8 -4.17 26.25 11.63
N SER A 9 -4.66 27.32 11.00
CA SER A 9 -5.89 28.01 11.41
C SER A 9 -6.89 28.00 10.25
N ALA A 10 -8.14 27.65 10.52
CA ALA A 10 -9.13 27.51 9.48
C ALA A 10 -10.53 27.97 9.90
N ARG A 11 -11.31 28.35 8.90
CA ARG A 11 -12.73 28.59 8.97
C ARG A 11 -13.41 27.78 7.88
N ALA A 12 -14.20 26.78 8.26
CA ALA A 12 -14.93 25.92 7.34
C ALA A 12 -16.43 26.18 7.44
N LYS A 13 -17.05 26.58 6.33
CA LYS A 13 -18.51 26.63 6.19
C LYS A 13 -18.95 25.33 5.51
N VAL A 14 -19.77 24.55 6.19
CA VAL A 14 -20.26 23.25 5.73
C VAL A 14 -21.77 23.31 5.56
N ASP A 15 -22.24 23.01 4.37
CA ASP A 15 -23.65 22.84 4.03
C ASP A 15 -23.94 21.37 3.79
N PHE A 16 -24.92 20.81 4.46
CA PHE A 16 -25.34 19.40 4.30
C PHE A 16 -26.85 19.25 4.42
N VAL A 17 -27.37 18.14 3.93
CA VAL A 17 -28.79 17.77 4.04
C VAL A 17 -28.95 16.69 5.07
N ALA A 18 -29.83 16.89 6.06
CA ALA A 18 -30.12 15.88 7.06
C ALA A 18 -30.89 14.71 6.43
N GLU A 19 -30.42 13.48 6.60
CA GLU A 19 -31.09 12.27 6.11
C GLU A 19 -32.18 11.80 7.08
N GLU A 20 -31.95 12.03 8.37
CA GLU A 20 -32.91 11.70 9.45
C GLU A 20 -33.12 12.87 10.39
N ALA A 21 -34.17 12.78 11.21
CA ALA A 21 -34.44 13.77 12.22
C ALA A 21 -33.41 13.65 13.35
N SER A 22 -32.47 14.60 13.43
CA SER A 22 -31.44 14.59 14.47
C SER A 22 -31.18 15.97 15.03
N ARG A 23 -30.89 16.00 16.34
CA ARG A 23 -30.41 17.19 17.05
C ARG A 23 -28.87 17.19 17.19
N THR A 24 -28.23 16.07 16.86
CA THR A 24 -26.79 15.93 16.96
C THR A 24 -26.20 15.68 15.57
N VAL A 25 -25.15 16.42 15.24
CA VAL A 25 -24.33 16.23 14.04
C VAL A 25 -22.95 15.77 14.48
N VAL A 26 -22.51 14.63 13.97
CA VAL A 26 -21.16 14.11 14.27
C VAL A 26 -20.28 14.34 13.05
N VAL A 27 -19.13 14.96 13.26
CA VAL A 27 -18.09 15.15 12.23
C VAL A 27 -16.76 14.65 12.74
N GLU A 28 -15.86 14.29 11.82
CA GLU A 28 -14.47 13.99 12.14
C GLU A 28 -13.60 15.22 11.91
N LEU A 29 -12.66 15.46 12.84
CA LEU A 29 -11.66 16.51 12.79
C LEU A 29 -10.49 16.15 13.71
N HIS A 30 -9.24 16.40 13.26
CA HIS A 30 -8.04 16.11 14.06
C HIS A 30 -8.16 16.59 15.50
N GLN A 31 -7.74 15.76 16.46
CA GLN A 31 -7.91 16.04 17.89
C GLN A 31 -7.15 17.29 18.35
N ASP A 32 -5.98 17.57 17.79
CA ASP A 32 -5.15 18.73 18.15
C ASP A 32 -5.68 20.06 17.56
N LEU A 33 -6.62 19.98 16.62
CA LEU A 33 -7.33 21.17 16.12
C LEU A 33 -8.39 21.60 17.12
N LYS A 34 -8.06 22.60 17.94
CA LYS A 34 -8.95 23.17 18.94
C LYS A 34 -10.05 23.96 18.25
N VAL A 35 -11.29 23.54 18.46
CA VAL A 35 -12.47 24.26 17.97
C VAL A 35 -12.74 25.46 18.86
N ASN A 36 -12.75 26.66 18.29
CA ASN A 36 -12.98 27.90 19.00
C ASN A 36 -14.48 28.28 19.01
N ALA A 37 -15.18 27.98 17.91
CA ALA A 37 -16.60 28.22 17.79
C ALA A 37 -17.22 27.35 16.70
N ILE A 38 -18.48 26.96 16.90
CA ILE A 38 -19.35 26.42 15.85
C ILE A 38 -20.59 27.30 15.82
N ILE A 39 -20.92 27.83 14.62
CA ILE A 39 -21.93 28.85 14.45
C ILE A 39 -22.95 28.35 13.40
N ASP A 40 -24.24 28.47 13.69
CA ASP A 40 -25.31 28.14 12.75
C ASP A 40 -25.55 29.27 11.72
N ALA A 41 -26.45 29.03 10.76
CA ALA A 41 -26.81 30.00 9.72
C ALA A 41 -27.40 31.31 10.29
N GLY A 42 -27.95 31.29 11.51
CA GLY A 42 -28.49 32.45 12.21
C GLY A 42 -27.47 33.22 13.05
N GLY A 43 -26.18 32.79 13.02
CA GLY A 43 -25.12 33.42 13.81
C GLY A 43 -25.08 33.00 15.28
N ARG A 44 -25.87 31.99 15.71
CA ARG A 44 -25.88 31.49 17.06
C ARG A 44 -24.74 30.49 17.29
N LYS A 45 -24.00 30.63 18.39
CA LYS A 45 -23.00 29.65 18.80
C LYS A 45 -23.70 28.38 19.32
N LEU A 46 -23.20 27.24 18.83
CA LEU A 46 -23.71 25.92 19.19
C LEU A 46 -22.80 25.25 20.23
N ALA A 47 -23.40 24.43 21.07
CA ALA A 47 -22.68 23.54 21.97
C ALA A 47 -22.10 22.37 21.18
N PHE A 48 -20.89 21.98 21.54
CA PHE A 48 -20.19 20.83 20.93
C PHE A 48 -19.36 20.12 22.00
N ASP A 49 -19.12 18.84 21.76
CA ASP A 49 -18.30 18.00 22.63
C ASP A 49 -17.45 17.05 21.79
N ARG A 50 -16.25 16.74 22.28
CA ARG A 50 -15.35 15.79 21.65
C ARG A 50 -15.39 14.48 22.41
N ASN A 51 -15.64 13.38 21.71
CA ASN A 51 -15.72 12.06 22.31
C ASN A 51 -14.33 11.62 22.85
N PRO A 52 -14.17 11.39 24.16
CA PRO A 52 -12.88 10.96 24.73
C PRO A 52 -12.41 9.59 24.21
N ASP A 53 -13.37 8.68 23.93
CA ASP A 53 -13.07 7.31 23.43
C ASP A 53 -12.82 7.29 21.90
N SER A 54 -13.15 8.38 21.21
CA SER A 54 -12.97 8.56 19.78
C SER A 54 -12.56 10.00 19.48
N PRO A 55 -11.32 10.41 19.76
CA PRO A 55 -10.87 11.80 19.78
C PRO A 55 -11.04 12.56 18.45
N LEU A 56 -11.15 11.85 17.34
CA LEU A 56 -11.45 12.45 16.03
C LEU A 56 -12.90 12.91 15.92
N GLN A 57 -13.83 12.30 16.67
CA GLN A 57 -15.25 12.61 16.57
C GLN A 57 -15.62 13.84 17.39
N LEU A 58 -16.28 14.77 16.73
CA LEU A 58 -16.82 16.00 17.29
C LEU A 58 -18.35 15.99 17.14
N SER A 59 -19.07 15.98 18.25
CA SER A 59 -20.52 16.03 18.30
C SER A 59 -21.00 17.48 18.46
N VAL A 60 -21.86 17.95 17.55
CA VAL A 60 -22.42 19.30 17.55
C VAL A 60 -23.92 19.22 17.88
N THR A 61 -24.38 19.95 18.91
CA THR A 61 -25.77 19.99 19.27
C THR A 61 -26.49 21.16 18.60
N LEU A 62 -27.43 20.84 17.70
CA LEU A 62 -28.28 21.85 17.04
C LEU A 62 -29.33 22.41 18.04
N VAL A 63 -29.70 23.67 17.84
CA VAL A 63 -30.77 24.30 18.66
C VAL A 63 -32.09 23.58 18.46
N ASP A 64 -32.45 23.35 17.19
CA ASP A 64 -33.65 22.60 16.81
C ASP A 64 -33.21 21.36 16.04
N ALA A 65 -33.96 20.25 16.15
CA ALA A 65 -33.70 19.06 15.37
C ALA A 65 -33.82 19.38 13.87
N ALA A 66 -32.82 18.95 13.10
CA ALA A 66 -32.90 19.00 11.65
C ALA A 66 -33.93 17.97 11.16
N ALA A 67 -34.89 18.39 10.35
CA ALA A 67 -35.84 17.48 9.73
C ALA A 67 -35.20 16.78 8.51
N PRO A 68 -35.59 15.55 8.15
CA PRO A 68 -35.12 14.89 6.93
C PRO A 68 -35.31 15.76 5.68
N GLY A 69 -34.32 15.82 4.82
CA GLY A 69 -34.31 16.62 3.61
C GLY A 69 -34.04 18.12 3.81
N LYS A 70 -33.88 18.57 5.07
CA LYS A 70 -33.60 19.99 5.36
C LYS A 70 -32.11 20.27 5.27
N GLN A 71 -31.77 21.36 4.59
CA GLN A 71 -30.39 21.86 4.55
C GLN A 71 -30.01 22.50 5.89
N VAL A 72 -28.84 22.13 6.38
CA VAL A 72 -28.20 22.69 7.58
C VAL A 72 -26.87 23.32 7.18
N THR A 73 -26.60 24.51 7.69
CA THR A 73 -25.35 25.23 7.52
C THR A 73 -24.66 25.40 8.84
N LEU A 74 -23.41 24.95 8.95
CA LEU A 74 -22.56 25.16 10.11
C LEU A 74 -21.25 25.83 9.69
N THR A 75 -20.77 26.76 10.51
CA THR A 75 -19.45 27.37 10.35
C THR A 75 -18.58 26.98 11.53
N PHE A 76 -17.47 26.30 11.25
CA PHE A 76 -16.47 25.89 12.23
C PHE A 76 -15.29 26.86 12.20
N GLU A 77 -14.83 27.29 13.36
CA GLU A 77 -13.61 28.07 13.54
C GLU A 77 -12.67 27.31 14.46
N TYR A 78 -11.49 26.96 13.95
CA TYR A 78 -10.54 26.09 14.67
C TYR A 78 -9.11 26.39 14.31
N ALA A 79 -8.19 26.04 15.21
CA ALA A 79 -6.76 26.16 14.99
C ALA A 79 -5.99 25.17 15.87
N GLY A 80 -4.80 24.79 15.46
CA GLY A 80 -3.91 23.94 16.27
C GLY A 80 -2.73 23.41 15.48
N PRO A 81 -1.84 22.69 16.16
CA PRO A 81 -0.73 22.01 15.52
C PRO A 81 -1.25 20.80 14.70
N LEU A 82 -0.46 20.42 13.68
CA LEU A 82 -0.63 19.20 12.91
C LEU A 82 0.71 18.46 12.81
N SER A 83 1.45 18.39 13.93
CA SER A 83 2.76 17.77 14.03
C SER A 83 2.78 16.51 14.89
N SER A 84 1.65 16.17 15.51
CA SER A 84 1.52 15.01 16.40
C SER A 84 1.52 13.70 15.60
N GLU A 85 2.24 12.70 16.10
CA GLU A 85 2.23 11.33 15.57
C GLU A 85 1.09 10.49 16.13
N GLU A 86 0.39 10.97 17.16
CA GLU A 86 -0.64 10.21 17.88
C GLU A 86 -1.85 9.85 17.00
N ASP A 87 -2.09 10.60 15.92
CA ASP A 87 -3.16 10.38 14.96
C ASP A 87 -2.75 9.52 13.75
N SER A 88 -1.52 9.04 13.73
CA SER A 88 -1.06 8.23 12.64
C SER A 88 -1.65 6.82 12.73
N PRO A 89 -2.37 6.33 11.72
CA PRO A 89 -2.84 4.95 11.66
C PRO A 89 -1.68 3.96 11.49
N SER A 90 -0.56 4.43 10.92
CA SER A 90 0.71 3.72 10.84
C SER A 90 1.74 4.49 11.66
N ARG A 91 2.50 3.83 12.51
CA ARG A 91 3.51 4.50 13.34
C ARG A 91 4.51 5.27 12.47
N GLY A 92 4.73 6.55 12.80
CA GLY A 92 5.59 7.46 12.05
C GLY A 92 4.97 8.07 10.78
N VAL A 93 3.73 7.69 10.40
CA VAL A 93 3.02 8.27 9.26
C VAL A 93 1.93 9.23 9.74
N ARG A 94 1.94 10.44 9.23
CA ARG A 94 0.92 11.47 9.49
C ARG A 94 0.08 11.70 8.24
N LEU A 95 -1.24 11.85 8.39
CA LEU A 95 -2.16 12.11 7.28
C LEU A 95 -2.40 13.62 7.05
N ALA A 96 -1.98 14.45 7.99
CA ALA A 96 -1.90 15.90 7.85
C ALA A 96 -0.72 16.40 8.66
N SER A 97 0.07 17.31 8.10
CA SER A 97 1.20 17.93 8.79
C SER A 97 1.46 19.33 8.29
N VAL A 98 1.89 20.20 9.20
CA VAL A 98 2.42 21.53 8.88
C VAL A 98 3.78 21.62 9.54
N ASP A 99 4.85 21.59 8.75
CA ASP A 99 6.23 21.69 9.20
C ASP A 99 6.86 23.01 8.70
N GLN A 100 8.07 23.36 9.18
CA GLN A 100 8.72 24.63 8.84
C GLN A 100 8.98 24.80 7.33
N GLY A 101 9.29 23.72 6.61
CA GLY A 101 9.66 23.75 5.19
C GLY A 101 8.59 23.24 4.25
N SER A 102 7.50 22.68 4.77
CA SER A 102 6.45 22.03 3.97
C SER A 102 5.18 21.80 4.76
N ALA A 103 4.10 21.51 4.04
CA ALA A 103 2.86 21.01 4.62
C ALA A 103 2.22 20.01 3.67
N TYR A 104 1.47 19.06 4.23
CA TYR A 104 0.57 18.20 3.48
C TYR A 104 -0.71 17.93 4.26
N LEU A 105 -1.81 17.87 3.55
CA LEU A 105 -3.15 17.63 4.06
C LEU A 105 -3.73 16.52 3.17
N LEU A 106 -3.48 15.26 3.51
CA LEU A 106 -3.83 14.14 2.64
C LEU A 106 -5.30 13.77 2.79
N LEU A 107 -5.75 13.62 4.03
CA LEU A 107 -7.07 13.09 4.32
C LEU A 107 -8.00 14.22 4.79
N PRO A 108 -9.11 14.47 4.08
CA PRO A 108 -10.07 15.53 4.42
C PRO A 108 -10.47 15.56 5.90
N ALA A 109 -10.97 14.46 6.43
CA ALA A 109 -11.44 14.33 7.81
C ALA A 109 -10.36 14.59 8.90
N ARG A 110 -9.13 14.87 8.53
CA ARG A 110 -8.06 15.23 9.47
C ARG A 110 -7.89 16.73 9.62
N TRP A 111 -8.24 17.53 8.63
CA TRP A 111 -7.97 18.96 8.68
C TRP A 111 -9.17 19.87 8.46
N PHE A 112 -10.31 19.33 8.00
CA PHE A 112 -11.59 20.02 8.03
C PHE A 112 -12.73 19.08 8.39
N PRO A 113 -13.86 19.60 8.99
CA PRO A 113 -14.94 18.76 9.47
C PRO A 113 -15.65 18.06 8.30
N LEU A 114 -15.73 16.73 8.38
CA LEU A 114 -16.35 15.87 7.39
C LEU A 114 -17.10 14.73 8.05
N THR A 115 -18.17 14.23 7.40
CA THR A 115 -18.91 13.01 7.77
C THR A 115 -18.73 11.95 6.71
N ASP A 116 -19.02 10.69 7.05
CA ASP A 116 -19.17 9.56 6.12
C ASP A 116 -17.98 9.34 5.16
N TYR A 117 -16.78 9.59 5.64
CA TYR A 117 -15.59 9.22 4.88
C TYR A 117 -15.42 7.68 4.88
N PRO A 118 -15.11 7.03 3.74
CA PRO A 118 -14.70 7.57 2.43
C PRO A 118 -15.84 7.75 1.41
N SER A 119 -17.09 7.46 1.77
CA SER A 119 -18.21 7.42 0.81
C SER A 119 -18.77 8.80 0.42
N ASN A 120 -18.44 9.85 1.18
CA ASN A 120 -19.01 11.17 0.99
C ASN A 120 -18.44 11.89 -0.24
N ARG A 121 -19.35 12.48 -1.03
CA ARG A 121 -19.03 13.34 -2.18
C ARG A 121 -19.63 14.72 -1.97
N TYR A 122 -18.85 15.74 -2.23
CA TYR A 122 -19.26 17.13 -2.03
C TYR A 122 -18.59 18.07 -3.04
N THR A 123 -19.20 19.20 -3.29
CA THR A 123 -18.57 20.34 -3.97
C THR A 123 -17.85 21.19 -2.94
N ALA A 124 -16.73 21.79 -3.29
CA ALA A 124 -15.95 22.59 -2.36
C ALA A 124 -15.21 23.75 -3.02
N THR A 125 -14.99 24.81 -2.26
CA THR A 125 -14.02 25.85 -2.57
C THR A 125 -13.05 25.97 -1.41
N PHE A 126 -11.78 25.65 -1.67
CA PHE A 126 -10.70 25.79 -0.70
C PHE A 126 -9.86 27.03 -1.01
N LYS A 127 -9.63 27.86 -0.02
CA LYS A 127 -8.70 28.97 -0.09
C LYS A 127 -7.57 28.71 0.90
N ILE A 128 -6.40 28.34 0.39
CA ILE A 128 -5.21 28.05 1.19
C ILE A 128 -4.28 29.26 1.15
N ILE A 129 -4.00 29.83 2.30
CA ILE A 129 -3.05 30.94 2.46
C ILE A 129 -1.76 30.37 3.04
N SER A 130 -0.65 30.64 2.38
CA SER A 130 0.69 30.14 2.77
C SER A 130 1.75 31.24 2.54
N PRO A 131 2.96 31.11 3.11
CA PRO A 131 4.08 31.97 2.75
C PRO A 131 4.31 32.00 1.23
N ASP A 132 4.79 33.11 0.71
CA ASP A 132 5.09 33.32 -0.72
C ASP A 132 6.23 32.43 -1.25
N THR A 133 7.02 31.82 -0.34
CA THR A 133 8.06 30.83 -0.64
C THR A 133 7.49 29.44 -0.93
N PHE A 134 6.18 29.20 -0.68
CA PHE A 134 5.52 27.91 -0.89
C PHE A 134 4.64 27.95 -2.14
N ALA A 135 4.79 26.98 -3.01
CA ALA A 135 3.75 26.60 -3.96
C ALA A 135 2.76 25.66 -3.28
N VAL A 136 1.47 25.87 -3.49
CA VAL A 136 0.41 24.97 -3.01
C VAL A 136 -0.20 24.25 -4.20
N VAL A 137 -0.30 22.93 -4.08
CA VAL A 137 -0.84 22.02 -5.09
C VAL A 137 -1.93 21.19 -4.44
N GLY A 138 -3.05 20.97 -5.11
CA GLY A 138 -4.16 20.22 -4.51
C GLY A 138 -5.25 19.83 -5.50
N THR A 139 -6.30 19.20 -4.96
CA THR A 139 -7.48 18.76 -5.71
C THR A 139 -8.33 19.94 -6.17
N GLY A 140 -8.88 19.86 -7.37
CA GLY A 140 -9.78 20.84 -7.97
C GLY A 140 -9.13 21.80 -8.94
N ALA A 141 -9.97 22.57 -9.63
CA ALA A 141 -9.50 23.60 -10.56
C ALA A 141 -8.83 24.76 -9.82
N SER A 142 -7.56 25.00 -10.12
CA SER A 142 -6.76 26.06 -9.49
C SER A 142 -6.98 27.40 -10.20
N ALA A 143 -7.32 28.44 -9.45
CA ALA A 143 -7.29 29.80 -9.93
C ALA A 143 -5.88 30.40 -9.79
N SER A 144 -5.59 31.49 -10.53
CA SER A 144 -4.33 32.22 -10.38
C SER A 144 -4.14 32.66 -8.93
N PRO A 145 -2.97 32.42 -8.34
CA PRO A 145 -2.68 32.81 -6.97
C PRO A 145 -2.77 34.35 -6.81
N SER A 146 -3.21 34.79 -5.64
CA SER A 146 -3.30 36.24 -5.32
C SER A 146 -2.43 36.58 -4.13
N VAL A 147 -1.70 37.70 -4.23
CA VAL A 147 -0.86 38.20 -3.15
C VAL A 147 -1.72 38.70 -1.99
N VAL A 148 -1.34 38.34 -0.77
CA VAL A 148 -1.97 38.76 0.48
C VAL A 148 -0.93 39.51 1.33
N PRO A 149 -1.32 40.54 2.11
CA PRO A 149 -0.39 41.28 2.95
C PRO A 149 0.39 40.35 3.89
N GLY A 150 1.65 40.71 4.17
CA GLY A 150 2.51 39.93 5.11
C GLY A 150 3.37 38.86 4.47
N GLY A 151 3.70 38.97 3.15
CA GLY A 151 4.55 37.97 2.47
C GLY A 151 3.83 36.64 2.26
N GLN A 152 2.53 36.69 2.03
CA GLN A 152 1.68 35.52 1.84
C GLN A 152 1.02 35.49 0.46
N VAL A 153 0.65 34.29 0.03
CA VAL A 153 -0.10 34.05 -1.22
C VAL A 153 -1.31 33.19 -0.91
N ALA A 154 -2.44 33.56 -1.49
CA ALA A 154 -3.67 32.78 -1.42
C ALA A 154 -3.86 31.98 -2.72
N TYR A 155 -4.01 30.68 -2.56
CA TYR A 155 -4.33 29.72 -3.61
C TYR A 155 -5.80 29.33 -3.46
N THR A 156 -6.55 29.36 -4.57
CA THR A 156 -7.97 28.98 -4.55
C THR A 156 -8.19 27.78 -5.45
N PHE A 157 -8.79 26.74 -4.91
CA PHE A 157 -9.14 25.51 -5.60
C PHE A 157 -10.65 25.31 -5.55
N ARG A 158 -11.25 24.96 -6.69
CA ARG A 158 -12.68 24.79 -6.79
C ARG A 158 -13.02 23.42 -7.37
N ASN A 159 -13.91 22.72 -6.70
CA ASN A 159 -14.51 21.46 -7.12
C ASN A 159 -16.01 21.70 -7.32
N ASP A 160 -16.43 21.89 -8.54
CA ASP A 160 -17.84 22.15 -8.90
C ASP A 160 -18.63 20.83 -9.09
N ARG A 161 -17.92 19.70 -9.20
CA ARG A 161 -18.49 18.35 -9.23
C ARG A 161 -18.35 17.70 -7.87
N PRO A 162 -19.39 16.98 -7.37
CA PRO A 162 -19.26 16.23 -6.12
C PRO A 162 -18.20 15.12 -6.22
N GLU A 163 -17.12 15.25 -5.43
CA GLU A 163 -16.01 14.31 -5.38
C GLU A 163 -15.31 14.35 -4.01
N PRO A 164 -14.50 13.36 -3.62
CA PRO A 164 -13.77 13.33 -2.35
C PRO A 164 -12.53 14.26 -2.43
N SER A 165 -12.74 15.57 -2.43
CA SER A 165 -11.70 16.58 -2.56
C SER A 165 -11.14 17.05 -1.21
N GLY A 166 -10.04 17.84 -1.21
CA GLY A 166 -9.44 18.41 0.00
C GLY A 166 -8.06 17.86 0.33
N THR A 167 -7.39 17.30 -0.66
CA THR A 167 -5.98 16.89 -0.55
C THR A 167 -5.07 17.99 -1.08
N PHE A 168 -4.05 18.36 -0.29
CA PHE A 168 -3.09 19.42 -0.62
C PHE A 168 -1.67 19.06 -0.19
N VAL A 169 -0.71 19.58 -0.94
CA VAL A 169 0.71 19.64 -0.55
C VAL A 169 1.23 21.05 -0.78
N ALA A 170 2.08 21.53 0.11
CA ALA A 170 2.68 22.87 0.03
C ALA A 170 4.18 22.81 0.39
N GLY A 171 4.99 23.61 -0.31
CA GLY A 171 6.42 23.67 -0.10
C GLY A 171 7.15 24.37 -1.23
N ALA A 172 8.48 24.30 -1.22
CA ALA A 172 9.34 24.87 -2.27
C ALA A 172 9.31 24.01 -3.56
N LEU A 173 8.14 23.88 -4.15
CA LEU A 173 7.87 23.07 -5.34
C LEU A 173 7.94 23.91 -6.62
N GLN A 174 8.47 23.32 -7.69
CA GLN A 174 8.53 23.93 -9.02
C GLN A 174 7.72 23.11 -10.02
N LEU A 175 6.99 23.82 -10.89
CA LEU A 175 6.18 23.21 -11.94
C LEU A 175 7.06 22.78 -13.13
N SER A 176 6.90 21.53 -13.54
CA SER A 176 7.40 20.98 -14.79
C SER A 176 6.20 20.47 -15.61
N PRO A 177 5.72 21.22 -16.61
CA PRO A 177 4.61 20.80 -17.44
C PRO A 177 5.04 19.69 -18.40
N VAL A 178 4.22 18.66 -18.54
CA VAL A 178 4.44 17.55 -19.47
C VAL A 178 3.27 17.51 -20.46
N LYS A 179 3.58 17.52 -21.74
CA LYS A 179 2.59 17.37 -22.80
C LYS A 179 2.58 15.92 -23.26
N ALA A 180 1.49 15.23 -22.99
CA ALA A 180 1.22 13.91 -23.51
C ALA A 180 -0.06 13.95 -24.35
N GLU A 181 -0.17 13.07 -25.34
CA GLU A 181 -1.33 13.05 -26.24
C GLU A 181 -2.63 12.83 -25.45
N GLY A 182 -3.55 13.76 -25.57
CA GLY A 182 -4.87 13.73 -24.90
C GLY A 182 -4.85 14.04 -23.39
N LEU A 183 -3.69 14.24 -22.75
CA LEU A 183 -3.56 14.47 -21.33
C LEU A 183 -2.77 15.75 -21.01
N GLN A 184 -3.18 16.44 -19.94
CA GLN A 184 -2.44 17.58 -19.39
C GLN A 184 -1.87 17.17 -18.03
N ILE A 185 -0.56 16.92 -17.98
CA ILE A 185 0.10 16.53 -16.74
C ILE A 185 1.01 17.63 -16.24
N SER A 186 0.76 18.07 -15.01
CA SER A 186 1.59 19.01 -14.27
C SER A 186 2.39 18.24 -13.21
N VAL A 187 3.72 18.37 -13.20
CA VAL A 187 4.55 17.72 -12.20
C VAL A 187 5.18 18.79 -11.31
N PHE A 188 5.00 18.66 -9.99
CA PHE A 188 5.55 19.55 -9.00
C PHE A 188 6.57 18.83 -8.12
N ALA A 189 7.81 19.32 -8.12
CA ALA A 189 8.89 18.75 -7.30
C ALA A 189 9.87 19.86 -6.89
N PRO A 190 10.70 19.65 -5.84
CA PRO A 190 11.77 20.58 -5.50
C PRO A 190 12.77 20.76 -6.65
N ALA A 191 13.43 21.92 -6.70
CA ALA A 191 14.45 22.21 -7.71
C ALA A 191 15.56 21.15 -7.80
N ALA A 192 15.90 20.53 -6.68
CA ALA A 192 16.89 19.48 -6.57
C ALA A 192 16.52 18.18 -7.35
N ALA A 193 15.24 18.00 -7.71
CA ALA A 193 14.78 16.85 -8.50
C ALA A 193 15.29 16.86 -9.96
N GLY A 194 15.82 17.97 -10.44
CA GLY A 194 16.45 18.08 -11.76
C GLY A 194 15.49 17.75 -12.92
N LYS A 195 15.83 16.73 -13.73
CA LYS A 195 15.01 16.29 -14.88
C LYS A 195 13.98 15.21 -14.55
N THR A 196 14.08 14.59 -13.41
CA THR A 196 13.22 13.49 -12.95
C THR A 196 11.70 13.78 -13.06
N PRO A 197 11.21 15.01 -12.78
CA PRO A 197 9.79 15.33 -12.90
C PRO A 197 9.19 15.04 -14.29
N VAL A 198 9.97 15.25 -15.35
CA VAL A 198 9.50 14.97 -16.73
C VAL A 198 9.31 13.47 -16.95
N ASP A 199 10.21 12.64 -16.40
CA ASP A 199 10.10 11.18 -16.50
C ASP A 199 8.89 10.66 -15.74
N TYR A 200 8.61 11.19 -14.54
CA TYR A 200 7.38 10.89 -13.80
C TYR A 200 6.12 11.26 -14.58
N GLY A 201 6.09 12.46 -15.19
CA GLY A 201 4.96 12.88 -16.00
C GLY A 201 4.72 12.00 -17.23
N ASN A 202 5.77 11.68 -17.99
CA ASN A 202 5.68 10.82 -19.16
C ASN A 202 5.23 9.39 -18.77
N THR A 203 5.83 8.83 -17.71
CA THR A 203 5.46 7.50 -17.23
C THR A 203 4.01 7.47 -16.76
N THR A 204 3.56 8.49 -16.02
CA THR A 204 2.16 8.61 -15.59
C THR A 204 1.22 8.64 -16.79
N ALA A 205 1.54 9.41 -17.84
CA ALA A 205 0.73 9.47 -19.05
C ALA A 205 0.59 8.09 -19.72
N THR A 206 1.69 7.34 -19.83
CA THR A 206 1.68 5.99 -20.41
C THR A 206 0.78 5.04 -19.62
N ILE A 207 0.89 5.07 -18.29
CA ILE A 207 0.07 4.25 -17.39
C ILE A 207 -1.42 4.62 -17.51
N LEU A 208 -1.76 5.91 -17.50
CA LEU A 208 -3.14 6.38 -17.62
C LEU A 208 -3.78 6.03 -18.96
N ASN A 209 -3.02 6.09 -20.06
CA ASN A 209 -3.51 5.66 -21.38
C ASN A 209 -3.81 4.15 -21.39
N TYR A 210 -2.97 3.33 -20.79
CA TYR A 210 -3.24 1.90 -20.63
C TYR A 210 -4.53 1.69 -19.82
N PHE A 211 -4.66 2.26 -18.64
CA PHE A 211 -5.87 2.08 -17.83
C PHE A 211 -7.13 2.68 -18.46
N SER A 212 -6.99 3.72 -19.29
CA SER A 212 -8.14 4.24 -20.04
C SER A 212 -8.67 3.24 -21.07
N SER A 213 -7.80 2.37 -21.62
CA SER A 213 -8.24 1.28 -22.50
C SER A 213 -8.91 0.13 -21.72
N GLU A 214 -8.47 -0.12 -20.48
CA GLU A 214 -8.99 -1.21 -19.64
C GLU A 214 -10.28 -0.84 -18.91
N PHE A 215 -10.35 0.36 -18.32
CA PHE A 215 -11.42 0.76 -17.40
C PHE A 215 -12.37 1.81 -17.98
N GLY A 216 -12.07 2.30 -19.17
CA GLY A 216 -12.79 3.42 -19.79
C GLY A 216 -12.13 4.79 -19.57
N PRO A 217 -12.69 5.86 -20.13
CA PRO A 217 -12.04 7.16 -20.19
C PRO A 217 -11.63 7.69 -18.81
N LEU A 218 -10.46 8.34 -18.75
CA LEU A 218 -9.97 8.96 -17.53
C LEU A 218 -10.99 10.01 -17.03
N PRO A 219 -11.40 9.95 -15.76
CA PRO A 219 -12.40 10.86 -15.20
C PRO A 219 -12.01 12.34 -15.27
N ASN A 220 -10.73 12.63 -15.11
CA ASN A 220 -10.18 13.99 -15.18
C ASN A 220 -8.95 14.00 -16.11
N PRO A 221 -9.04 14.65 -17.31
CA PRO A 221 -7.94 14.68 -18.26
C PRO A 221 -6.77 15.57 -17.84
N ALA A 222 -6.96 16.42 -16.83
CA ALA A 222 -5.90 17.21 -16.21
C ALA A 222 -5.48 16.53 -14.91
N LEU A 223 -4.22 16.10 -14.84
CA LEU A 223 -3.68 15.43 -13.66
C LEU A 223 -2.43 16.15 -13.16
N THR A 224 -2.33 16.24 -11.85
CA THR A 224 -1.13 16.73 -11.18
C THR A 224 -0.42 15.58 -10.48
N VAL A 225 0.90 15.48 -10.67
CA VAL A 225 1.80 14.61 -9.88
C VAL A 225 2.67 15.51 -9.03
N ALA A 226 2.74 15.29 -7.74
CA ALA A 226 3.58 16.11 -6.87
C ALA A 226 4.38 15.28 -5.88
N GLN A 227 5.61 15.71 -5.60
CA GLN A 227 6.40 15.17 -4.51
C GLN A 227 5.86 15.73 -3.18
N MET A 228 5.64 14.84 -2.22
CA MET A 228 5.32 15.22 -0.83
C MET A 228 6.50 14.88 0.10
N PRO A 229 6.59 15.55 1.26
CA PRO A 229 7.65 15.29 2.24
C PRO A 229 7.67 13.83 2.72
N ASP A 230 8.82 13.40 3.26
CA ASP A 230 8.93 12.15 4.00
C ASP A 230 8.16 12.21 5.33
N GLY A 231 7.89 11.04 5.92
CA GLY A 231 7.06 10.92 7.13
C GLY A 231 5.57 10.80 6.84
N SER A 232 5.18 10.83 5.57
CA SER A 232 3.84 10.55 5.05
C SER A 232 3.76 9.13 4.47
N LEU A 233 2.62 8.78 3.87
CA LEU A 233 2.45 7.55 3.08
C LEU A 233 3.46 7.49 1.92
N GLN A 234 3.73 6.31 1.40
CA GLN A 234 4.59 6.15 0.22
C GLN A 234 4.05 6.91 -1.00
N GLY A 235 2.73 6.97 -1.13
CA GLY A 235 2.01 7.75 -2.12
C GLY A 235 0.55 7.90 -1.75
N PHE A 236 -0.14 8.82 -2.38
CA PHE A 236 -1.57 9.08 -2.17
C PHE A 236 -2.23 9.48 -3.49
N SER A 237 -3.41 8.93 -3.77
CA SER A 237 -4.23 9.26 -4.94
C SER A 237 -5.48 10.00 -4.50
N ALA A 238 -5.71 11.16 -5.12
CA ALA A 238 -6.92 11.96 -4.94
C ALA A 238 -7.44 12.42 -6.32
N PRO A 239 -8.68 12.92 -6.45
CA PRO A 239 -9.21 13.33 -7.75
C PRO A 239 -8.30 14.30 -8.50
N GLY A 240 -7.78 13.89 -9.65
CA GLY A 240 -6.85 14.68 -10.47
C GLY A 240 -5.46 14.93 -9.85
N LEU A 241 -5.10 14.21 -8.77
CA LEU A 241 -3.85 14.41 -8.04
C LEU A 241 -3.21 13.08 -7.62
N ILE A 242 -1.91 12.95 -7.89
CA ILE A 242 -1.07 11.85 -7.38
C ILE A 242 0.07 12.47 -6.57
N LEU A 243 0.20 12.06 -5.31
CA LEU A 243 1.29 12.45 -4.42
C LEU A 243 2.24 11.29 -4.21
N ILE A 244 3.54 11.53 -4.24
CA ILE A 244 4.61 10.53 -4.06
C ILE A 244 5.58 11.06 -3.02
N SER A 245 5.90 10.29 -1.98
CA SER A 245 6.83 10.72 -0.93
C SER A 245 8.24 10.90 -1.48
N ALA A 246 9.02 11.79 -0.86
CA ALA A 246 10.38 12.11 -1.29
C ALA A 246 11.27 10.87 -1.31
N ARG A 247 11.13 9.94 -0.35
CA ARG A 247 11.88 8.67 -0.30
C ARG A 247 11.55 7.72 -1.44
N GLN A 248 10.34 7.81 -2.02
CA GLN A 248 9.93 7.03 -3.20
C GLN A 248 10.26 7.73 -4.52
N TRP A 249 10.68 9.00 -4.45
CA TRP A 249 11.03 9.80 -5.60
C TRP A 249 12.47 9.52 -6.04
N SER A 250 12.63 8.56 -6.93
CA SER A 250 13.92 8.10 -7.44
C SER A 250 14.17 8.55 -8.88
N GLN A 251 15.38 8.35 -9.41
CA GLN A 251 15.73 8.68 -10.79
C GLN A 251 14.86 7.95 -11.82
N LYS A 252 14.43 6.73 -11.49
CA LYS A 252 13.46 5.96 -12.29
C LYS A 252 12.19 5.80 -11.47
N PRO A 253 11.00 6.17 -12.01
CA PRO A 253 9.74 5.97 -11.30
C PRO A 253 9.54 4.51 -10.87
N ASN A 254 9.10 4.31 -9.65
CA ASN A 254 8.62 3.02 -9.19
C ASN A 254 7.31 2.71 -9.92
N LEU A 255 7.37 1.89 -10.97
CA LEU A 255 6.23 1.64 -11.87
C LEU A 255 5.05 1.02 -11.13
N ARG A 256 5.30 0.14 -10.15
CA ARG A 256 4.24 -0.52 -9.41
C ARG A 256 3.50 0.44 -8.49
N LEU A 257 4.21 1.26 -7.72
CA LEU A 257 3.58 2.30 -6.91
C LEU A 257 2.84 3.31 -7.78
N LEU A 258 3.48 3.79 -8.84
CA LEU A 258 2.89 4.81 -9.70
C LEU A 258 1.63 4.29 -10.43
N SER A 259 1.63 3.04 -10.89
CA SER A 259 0.46 2.44 -11.54
C SER A 259 -0.67 2.16 -10.54
N GLN A 260 -0.38 1.72 -9.32
CA GLN A 260 -1.38 1.63 -8.26
C GLN A 260 -2.05 3.00 -7.99
N LEU A 261 -1.26 4.05 -7.83
CA LEU A 261 -1.77 5.41 -7.58
C LEU A 261 -2.55 5.96 -8.78
N ALA A 262 -2.10 5.68 -10.01
CA ALA A 262 -2.81 6.07 -11.22
C ALA A 262 -4.15 5.35 -11.38
N ALA A 263 -4.22 4.05 -11.06
CA ALA A 263 -5.47 3.28 -11.03
C ALA A 263 -6.47 3.82 -10.01
N GLY A 264 -5.96 4.44 -8.94
CA GLY A 264 -6.76 5.16 -7.94
C GLY A 264 -7.62 6.29 -8.52
N GLN A 265 -7.35 6.78 -9.74
CA GLN A 265 -8.20 7.75 -10.40
C GLN A 265 -9.58 7.16 -10.77
N TRP A 266 -9.66 5.86 -11.01
CA TRP A 266 -10.92 5.11 -11.15
C TRP A 266 -11.37 4.51 -9.81
N TRP A 267 -10.45 3.80 -9.13
CA TRP A 267 -10.74 3.03 -7.92
C TRP A 267 -10.43 3.84 -6.65
N GLY A 268 -11.44 4.36 -5.98
CA GLY A 268 -11.31 5.20 -4.79
C GLY A 268 -11.49 6.70 -5.04
N ASN A 269 -11.42 7.17 -6.29
CA ASN A 269 -11.75 8.56 -6.63
C ASN A 269 -13.07 8.67 -7.41
N GLU A 270 -13.25 7.88 -8.45
CA GLU A 270 -14.48 7.90 -9.24
C GLU A 270 -15.49 6.84 -8.79
N VAL A 271 -15.05 5.63 -8.52
CA VAL A 271 -15.84 4.60 -7.85
C VAL A 271 -15.45 4.61 -6.39
N LEU A 272 -16.35 5.01 -5.48
CA LEU A 272 -16.09 4.99 -4.04
C LEU A 272 -16.66 3.74 -3.39
N ALA A 273 -16.06 3.31 -2.29
CA ALA A 273 -16.66 2.33 -1.40
C ALA A 273 -17.88 2.92 -0.68
N ALA A 274 -18.96 2.16 -0.56
CA ALA A 274 -20.17 2.61 0.11
C ALA A 274 -20.02 2.64 1.64
N SER A 275 -19.12 1.84 2.17
CA SER A 275 -18.82 1.77 3.61
C SER A 275 -17.35 1.38 3.84
N PRO A 276 -16.83 1.52 5.05
CA PRO A 276 -15.49 1.03 5.39
C PRO A 276 -15.28 -0.47 5.16
N SER A 277 -16.34 -1.28 5.15
CA SER A 277 -16.26 -2.72 4.83
C SER A 277 -16.09 -2.97 3.33
N ASP A 278 -16.46 -2.01 2.49
CA ASP A 278 -16.41 -2.13 1.03
C ASP A 278 -15.09 -1.60 0.43
N VAL A 279 -14.20 -1.00 1.24
CA VAL A 279 -12.97 -0.31 0.74
C VAL A 279 -12.00 -1.22 -0.01
N TRP A 280 -12.04 -2.52 0.23
CA TRP A 280 -11.21 -3.48 -0.50
C TRP A 280 -11.55 -3.54 -2.00
N LEU A 281 -12.81 -3.18 -2.40
CA LEU A 281 -13.21 -3.06 -3.80
C LEU A 281 -12.41 -1.99 -4.54
N THR A 282 -12.06 -0.90 -3.86
CA THR A 282 -11.32 0.22 -4.44
C THR A 282 -9.82 0.05 -4.24
N ASP A 283 -9.37 -0.15 -3.02
CA ASP A 283 -7.95 -0.21 -2.69
C ASP A 283 -7.29 -1.51 -3.20
N GLY A 284 -8.01 -2.65 -3.09
CA GLY A 284 -7.57 -3.92 -3.66
C GLY A 284 -7.53 -3.89 -5.19
N LEU A 285 -8.52 -3.25 -5.87
CA LEU A 285 -8.49 -3.07 -7.32
C LEU A 285 -7.36 -2.13 -7.76
N ALA A 286 -7.12 -1.03 -7.04
CA ALA A 286 -6.01 -0.15 -7.34
C ALA A 286 -4.66 -0.90 -7.24
N GLN A 287 -4.47 -1.71 -6.20
CA GLN A 287 -3.28 -2.54 -6.01
C GLN A 287 -3.15 -3.60 -7.12
N TYR A 288 -4.23 -4.33 -7.43
CA TYR A 288 -4.24 -5.34 -8.47
C TYR A 288 -3.97 -4.75 -9.86
N SER A 289 -4.47 -3.54 -10.12
CA SER A 289 -4.19 -2.79 -11.36
C SER A 289 -2.69 -2.53 -11.54
N GLY A 290 -1.94 -2.31 -10.44
CA GLY A 290 -0.49 -2.27 -10.49
C GLY A 290 0.14 -3.57 -10.98
N GLY A 291 -0.44 -4.73 -10.60
CA GLY A 291 -0.07 -6.04 -11.11
C GLY A 291 -0.41 -6.23 -12.60
N LEU A 292 -1.60 -5.77 -13.04
CA LEU A 292 -2.00 -5.80 -14.46
C LEU A 292 -1.07 -4.95 -15.33
N TYR A 293 -0.64 -3.78 -14.84
CA TYR A 293 0.33 -2.97 -15.57
C TYR A 293 1.70 -3.63 -15.62
N ALA A 294 2.15 -4.30 -14.55
CA ALA A 294 3.39 -5.08 -14.57
C ALA A 294 3.31 -6.24 -15.58
N GLU A 295 2.16 -6.91 -15.69
CA GLU A 295 1.89 -7.91 -16.72
C GLU A 295 1.95 -7.32 -18.13
N HIS A 296 1.36 -6.15 -18.34
CA HIS A 296 1.38 -5.45 -19.63
C HIS A 296 2.80 -5.16 -20.13
N ILE A 297 3.70 -4.73 -19.26
CA ILE A 297 5.06 -4.34 -19.67
C ILE A 297 6.09 -5.49 -19.66
N GLU A 298 5.90 -6.51 -18.82
CA GLU A 298 6.88 -7.58 -18.58
C GLU A 298 6.29 -8.99 -18.75
N GLY A 299 5.04 -9.08 -19.18
CA GLY A 299 4.32 -10.36 -19.33
C GLY A 299 4.11 -11.07 -17.99
N ASN A 300 3.89 -12.38 -18.05
CA ASN A 300 3.63 -13.20 -16.87
C ASN A 300 4.68 -13.06 -15.76
N ALA A 301 5.95 -12.78 -16.11
CA ALA A 301 7.01 -12.60 -15.12
C ALA A 301 6.77 -11.36 -14.24
N GLY A 302 6.27 -10.27 -14.83
CA GLY A 302 5.88 -9.07 -14.09
C GLY A 302 4.72 -9.32 -13.15
N LEU A 303 3.68 -10.01 -13.63
CA LEU A 303 2.54 -10.40 -12.81
C LEU A 303 2.96 -11.30 -11.64
N HIS A 304 3.75 -12.35 -11.89
CA HIS A 304 4.18 -13.28 -10.85
C HIS A 304 4.94 -12.57 -9.71
N ARG A 305 5.83 -11.63 -10.05
CA ARG A 305 6.51 -10.82 -9.01
C ARG A 305 5.54 -9.97 -8.21
N ALA A 306 4.56 -9.35 -8.87
CA ALA A 306 3.54 -8.57 -8.17
C ALA A 306 2.70 -9.44 -7.23
N LEU A 307 2.28 -10.63 -7.68
CA LEU A 307 1.51 -11.58 -6.86
C LEU A 307 2.31 -12.11 -5.67
N GLU A 308 3.61 -12.37 -5.84
CA GLU A 308 4.48 -12.77 -4.73
C GLU A 308 4.54 -11.67 -3.66
N ASP A 309 4.70 -10.40 -4.05
CA ASP A 309 4.73 -9.29 -3.11
C ASP A 309 3.36 -9.08 -2.44
N PHE A 310 2.23 -9.27 -3.14
CA PHE A 310 0.90 -9.22 -2.54
C PHE A 310 0.70 -10.36 -1.53
N ALA A 311 1.18 -11.57 -1.84
CA ALA A 311 1.13 -12.68 -0.91
C ALA A 311 1.98 -12.43 0.34
N ILE A 312 3.20 -11.89 0.18
CA ILE A 312 4.06 -11.48 1.30
C ILE A 312 3.36 -10.42 2.15
N GLY A 313 2.83 -9.35 1.54
CA GLY A 313 2.09 -8.29 2.23
C GLY A 313 0.88 -8.83 2.99
N THR A 314 0.12 -9.77 2.39
CA THR A 314 -1.00 -10.44 3.05
C THR A 314 -0.55 -11.23 4.28
N LEU A 315 0.54 -11.98 4.19
CA LEU A 315 1.05 -12.83 5.26
C LEU A 315 1.64 -12.03 6.44
N MET A 316 1.94 -10.75 6.26
CA MET A 316 2.46 -9.91 7.35
C MET A 316 1.48 -9.82 8.53
N TYR A 317 0.16 -9.73 8.23
CA TYR A 317 -0.88 -9.58 9.24
C TYR A 317 -2.15 -10.36 8.87
N GLU A 318 -2.00 -11.59 8.36
CA GLU A 318 -3.08 -12.43 7.81
C GLU A 318 -4.26 -12.69 8.76
N ASP A 319 -4.01 -12.61 10.07
CA ASP A 319 -5.01 -12.86 11.12
C ASP A 319 -5.63 -11.58 11.71
N ALA A 320 -5.27 -10.40 11.22
CA ALA A 320 -5.70 -9.13 11.82
C ALA A 320 -7.23 -8.94 11.77
N ALA A 321 -7.86 -9.25 10.65
CA ALA A 321 -9.32 -9.26 10.48
C ALA A 321 -9.70 -9.96 9.17
N PRO A 322 -10.96 -10.44 9.03
CA PRO A 322 -11.53 -10.73 7.71
C PRO A 322 -11.67 -9.45 6.88
N ILE A 323 -11.58 -9.54 5.56
CA ILE A 323 -11.78 -8.39 4.64
C ILE A 323 -13.15 -7.71 4.88
N ALA A 324 -14.21 -8.49 5.05
CA ALA A 324 -15.57 -7.99 5.33
C ALA A 324 -15.68 -7.22 6.66
N GLN A 325 -14.65 -7.23 7.49
CA GLN A 325 -14.56 -6.49 8.76
C GLN A 325 -13.47 -5.42 8.73
N ALA A 326 -13.14 -4.88 7.57
CA ALA A 326 -12.10 -3.87 7.37
C ALA A 326 -12.30 -2.61 8.23
N GLN A 327 -13.55 -2.29 8.63
CA GLN A 327 -13.86 -1.20 9.56
C GLN A 327 -13.20 -1.34 10.95
N ARG A 328 -12.69 -2.54 11.29
CA ARG A 328 -11.94 -2.79 12.55
C ARG A 328 -10.47 -2.39 12.44
N LEU A 329 -9.98 -2.13 11.24
CA LEU A 329 -8.60 -1.79 10.96
C LEU A 329 -8.47 -0.27 10.80
N ALA A 330 -7.45 0.32 11.40
CA ALA A 330 -7.16 1.73 11.21
C ALA A 330 -6.77 1.98 9.74
N PRO A 331 -7.43 2.91 9.03
CA PRO A 331 -7.10 3.22 7.65
C PRO A 331 -5.62 3.52 7.47
N TYR A 332 -5.00 2.98 6.42
CA TYR A 332 -3.58 3.11 6.07
C TYR A 332 -2.58 2.49 7.06
N SER A 333 -3.03 1.73 8.08
CA SER A 333 -2.15 0.93 8.93
C SER A 333 -1.55 -0.26 8.15
N ASP A 334 -0.50 -0.87 8.68
CA ASP A 334 0.10 -2.06 8.07
C ASP A 334 -0.88 -3.24 8.02
N GLN A 335 -1.72 -3.38 9.05
CA GLN A 335 -2.81 -4.37 9.08
C GLN A 335 -3.86 -4.08 7.99
N TYR A 336 -4.23 -2.81 7.82
CA TYR A 336 -5.14 -2.39 6.74
C TYR A 336 -4.54 -2.72 5.37
N ARG A 337 -3.27 -2.37 5.15
CA ARG A 337 -2.57 -2.68 3.91
C ARG A 337 -2.55 -4.19 3.63
N SER A 338 -2.20 -4.99 4.61
CA SER A 338 -2.15 -6.46 4.50
C SER A 338 -3.50 -7.06 4.09
N ILE A 339 -4.59 -6.63 4.74
CA ILE A 339 -5.90 -7.26 4.58
C ILE A 339 -6.72 -6.61 3.47
N VAL A 340 -6.77 -5.29 3.42
CA VAL A 340 -7.64 -4.57 2.46
C VAL A 340 -6.97 -4.46 1.09
N VAL A 341 -5.69 -4.11 1.08
CA VAL A 341 -4.96 -3.80 -0.15
C VAL A 341 -4.38 -5.08 -0.77
N ASP A 342 -3.50 -5.79 -0.04
CA ASP A 342 -2.74 -6.91 -0.60
C ASP A 342 -3.59 -8.19 -0.70
N LYS A 343 -4.31 -8.60 0.37
CA LYS A 343 -5.25 -9.73 0.30
C LYS A 343 -6.40 -9.43 -0.67
N GLY A 344 -6.91 -8.18 -0.67
CA GLY A 344 -7.91 -7.72 -1.63
C GLY A 344 -7.44 -7.91 -3.09
N ALA A 345 -6.21 -7.51 -3.41
CA ALA A 345 -5.62 -7.70 -4.74
C ALA A 345 -5.53 -9.18 -5.12
N MET A 346 -5.15 -10.05 -4.18
CA MET A 346 -5.10 -11.50 -4.41
C MET A 346 -6.50 -12.09 -4.65
N VAL A 347 -7.54 -11.60 -3.98
CA VAL A 347 -8.93 -12.02 -4.24
C VAL A 347 -9.34 -11.69 -5.68
N PHE A 348 -8.98 -10.51 -6.19
CA PHE A 348 -9.24 -10.16 -7.60
C PHE A 348 -8.47 -11.05 -8.58
N HIS A 349 -7.21 -11.38 -8.26
CA HIS A 349 -6.44 -12.30 -9.08
C HIS A 349 -7.07 -13.71 -9.15
N MET A 350 -7.46 -14.24 -8.01
CA MET A 350 -8.16 -15.53 -7.93
C MET A 350 -9.49 -15.50 -8.69
N LEU A 351 -10.23 -14.40 -8.60
CA LEU A 351 -11.47 -14.21 -9.36
C LEU A 351 -11.20 -14.17 -10.87
N ARG A 352 -10.16 -13.47 -11.33
CA ARG A 352 -9.73 -13.46 -12.74
C ARG A 352 -9.42 -14.87 -13.22
N SER A 353 -8.67 -15.64 -12.44
CA SER A 353 -8.38 -17.04 -12.78
C SER A 353 -9.65 -17.90 -12.89
N ALA A 354 -10.63 -17.67 -12.02
CA ALA A 354 -11.87 -18.41 -12.01
C ALA A 354 -12.82 -18.04 -13.18
N LEU A 355 -12.89 -16.76 -13.54
CA LEU A 355 -13.77 -16.26 -14.62
C LEU A 355 -13.12 -16.35 -16.01
N GLY A 356 -11.78 -16.34 -16.07
CA GLY A 356 -10.98 -16.15 -17.29
C GLY A 356 -10.78 -14.66 -17.62
N ASP A 357 -9.67 -14.36 -18.31
CA ASP A 357 -9.20 -13.01 -18.58
C ASP A 357 -10.27 -12.11 -19.21
N ALA A 358 -10.82 -12.50 -20.37
CA ALA A 358 -11.79 -11.68 -21.10
C ALA A 358 -13.06 -11.37 -20.29
N SER A 359 -13.55 -12.32 -19.47
CA SER A 359 -14.72 -12.11 -18.62
C SER A 359 -14.41 -11.15 -17.49
N PHE A 360 -13.21 -11.26 -16.92
CA PHE A 360 -12.75 -10.39 -15.84
C PHE A 360 -12.48 -8.95 -16.32
N GLU A 361 -11.82 -8.77 -17.47
CA GLU A 361 -11.59 -7.47 -18.10
C GLU A 361 -12.93 -6.77 -18.40
N SER A 362 -13.88 -7.48 -19.02
CA SER A 362 -15.23 -6.95 -19.23
C SER A 362 -15.94 -6.60 -17.92
N LEU A 363 -15.73 -7.38 -16.84
CA LEU A 363 -16.30 -7.08 -15.53
C LEU A 363 -15.77 -5.75 -14.99
N LEU A 364 -14.45 -5.52 -15.04
CA LEU A 364 -13.85 -4.29 -14.54
C LEU A 364 -14.29 -3.07 -15.33
N HIS A 365 -14.30 -3.17 -16.66
CA HIS A 365 -14.77 -2.10 -17.55
C HIS A 365 -16.23 -1.71 -17.25
N ASP A 366 -17.11 -2.70 -17.17
CA ASP A 366 -18.54 -2.44 -16.91
C ASP A 366 -18.80 -1.97 -15.48
N PHE A 367 -17.99 -2.43 -14.51
CA PHE A 367 -18.07 -1.97 -13.12
C PHE A 367 -17.67 -0.50 -13.01
N ALA A 368 -16.55 -0.10 -13.62
CA ALA A 368 -16.13 1.30 -13.70
C ALA A 368 -17.23 2.16 -14.34
N ALA A 369 -17.72 1.78 -15.51
CA ALA A 369 -18.75 2.52 -16.24
C ALA A 369 -20.06 2.68 -15.43
N LYS A 370 -20.50 1.62 -14.75
CA LYS A 370 -21.75 1.62 -13.96
C LYS A 370 -21.66 2.48 -12.70
N PHE A 371 -20.51 2.47 -12.03
CA PHE A 371 -20.31 3.13 -10.74
C PHE A 371 -19.50 4.43 -10.81
N THR A 372 -19.21 4.92 -12.01
CA THR A 372 -18.65 6.28 -12.22
C THR A 372 -19.48 7.31 -11.47
N GLY A 373 -18.84 8.08 -10.60
CA GLY A 373 -19.48 9.11 -9.77
C GLY A 373 -20.39 8.57 -8.68
N LYS A 374 -20.29 7.29 -8.31
CA LYS A 374 -21.17 6.63 -7.33
C LYS A 374 -20.37 5.84 -6.30
N THR A 375 -21.07 5.37 -5.27
CA THR A 375 -20.58 4.38 -4.31
C THR A 375 -20.99 2.97 -4.74
N ALA A 376 -20.12 1.99 -4.46
CA ALA A 376 -20.35 0.57 -4.73
C ALA A 376 -20.22 -0.25 -3.45
N ARG A 377 -21.05 -1.29 -3.34
CA ARG A 377 -21.02 -2.30 -2.28
C ARG A 377 -20.43 -3.61 -2.80
N ILE A 378 -19.98 -4.45 -1.90
CA ILE A 378 -19.52 -5.81 -2.21
C ILE A 378 -20.58 -6.56 -3.01
N GLU A 379 -21.86 -6.50 -2.59
CA GLU A 379 -22.96 -7.21 -3.23
C GLU A 379 -23.23 -6.73 -4.67
N ASP A 380 -22.93 -5.48 -4.97
CA ASP A 380 -23.07 -4.95 -6.33
C ASP A 380 -22.03 -5.58 -7.27
N PHE A 381 -20.78 -5.68 -6.79
CA PHE A 381 -19.69 -6.32 -7.53
C PHE A 381 -19.93 -7.82 -7.69
N GLU A 382 -20.32 -8.53 -6.61
CA GLU A 382 -20.66 -9.95 -6.66
C GLU A 382 -21.76 -10.27 -7.68
N LYS A 383 -22.85 -9.48 -7.67
CA LYS A 383 -23.94 -9.65 -8.66
C LYS A 383 -23.45 -9.51 -10.09
N MET A 384 -22.54 -8.56 -10.35
CA MET A 384 -21.98 -8.39 -11.69
C MET A 384 -21.04 -9.54 -12.06
N ALA A 385 -20.21 -10.03 -11.13
CA ALA A 385 -19.33 -11.16 -11.34
C ALA A 385 -20.12 -12.45 -11.63
N GLN A 386 -21.23 -12.70 -10.91
CA GLN A 386 -22.09 -13.87 -11.11
C GLN A 386 -22.65 -13.96 -12.53
N THR A 387 -22.92 -12.83 -13.20
CA THR A 387 -23.39 -12.83 -14.61
C THR A 387 -22.34 -13.27 -15.62
N ARG A 388 -21.08 -13.44 -15.19
CA ARG A 388 -19.92 -13.75 -16.05
C ARG A 388 -19.31 -15.12 -15.77
N ILE A 389 -19.98 -15.94 -14.97
CA ILE A 389 -19.53 -17.31 -14.70
C ILE A 389 -19.49 -18.09 -16.03
N PRO A 390 -18.33 -18.68 -16.40
CA PRO A 390 -18.23 -19.48 -17.60
C PRO A 390 -19.07 -20.77 -17.47
N ALA A 391 -19.52 -21.30 -18.60
CA ALA A 391 -20.17 -22.58 -18.61
C ALA A 391 -19.28 -23.67 -18.03
N ALA A 392 -19.85 -24.51 -17.16
CA ALA A 392 -19.08 -25.60 -16.54
C ALA A 392 -18.50 -26.53 -17.61
N LYS A 393 -17.21 -26.82 -17.52
CA LYS A 393 -16.57 -27.82 -18.39
C LYS A 393 -17.03 -29.23 -17.99
N ALA A 394 -17.15 -30.13 -18.95
CA ALA A 394 -17.56 -31.51 -18.68
C ALA A 394 -16.63 -32.16 -17.62
N GLY A 395 -17.23 -32.67 -16.54
CA GLY A 395 -16.51 -33.31 -15.44
C GLY A 395 -15.91 -32.35 -14.40
N GLN A 396 -16.17 -31.06 -14.51
CA GLN A 396 -15.78 -30.08 -13.50
C GLN A 396 -17.02 -29.55 -12.77
N PRO A 397 -16.94 -29.26 -11.45
CA PRO A 397 -18.02 -28.60 -10.73
C PRO A 397 -18.26 -27.20 -11.28
N ALA A 398 -19.50 -26.73 -11.24
CA ALA A 398 -19.83 -25.36 -11.59
C ALA A 398 -19.18 -24.39 -10.60
N LEU A 399 -18.64 -23.28 -11.10
CA LEU A 399 -18.06 -22.24 -10.25
C LEU A 399 -19.14 -21.64 -9.33
N ASN A 400 -18.89 -21.66 -8.03
CA ASN A 400 -19.76 -21.08 -7.00
C ASN A 400 -19.11 -19.82 -6.43
N LEU A 401 -19.43 -18.67 -7.01
CA LEU A 401 -18.85 -17.38 -6.54
C LEU A 401 -19.35 -16.98 -5.16
N THR A 402 -20.56 -17.39 -4.75
CA THR A 402 -21.02 -17.11 -3.38
C THR A 402 -20.14 -17.81 -2.35
N ALA A 403 -19.80 -19.07 -2.57
CA ALA A 403 -18.87 -19.78 -1.71
C ALA A 403 -17.44 -19.18 -1.79
N PHE A 404 -17.00 -18.80 -2.98
CA PHE A 404 -15.72 -18.13 -3.20
C PHE A 404 -15.60 -16.85 -2.38
N PHE A 405 -16.53 -15.91 -2.52
CA PHE A 405 -16.49 -14.66 -1.77
C PHE A 405 -16.66 -14.89 -0.27
N SER A 406 -17.57 -15.78 0.15
CA SER A 406 -17.78 -16.08 1.55
C SER A 406 -16.49 -16.54 2.24
N GLN A 407 -15.75 -17.46 1.65
CA GLN A 407 -14.52 -17.97 2.29
C GLN A 407 -13.38 -16.96 2.29
N TRP A 408 -13.19 -16.17 1.23
CA TRP A 408 -12.07 -15.22 1.15
C TRP A 408 -12.35 -13.90 1.88
N LEU A 409 -13.59 -13.45 1.94
CA LEU A 409 -13.96 -12.19 2.58
C LEU A 409 -14.26 -12.33 4.08
N ASN A 410 -14.79 -13.50 4.51
CA ASN A 410 -15.21 -13.68 5.91
C ASN A 410 -14.22 -14.50 6.76
N SER A 411 -13.13 -15.02 6.16
CA SER A 411 -12.11 -15.79 6.88
C SER A 411 -10.79 -15.05 6.98
N THR A 412 -10.08 -15.30 8.08
CA THR A 412 -8.68 -14.91 8.28
C THR A 412 -7.74 -16.04 7.85
N GLY A 413 -6.44 -15.75 7.83
CA GLY A 413 -5.39 -16.70 7.48
C GLY A 413 -5.25 -16.93 5.97
N VAL A 414 -4.17 -17.65 5.63
CA VAL A 414 -3.79 -18.05 4.26
C VAL A 414 -3.39 -19.53 4.29
N PRO A 415 -4.03 -20.41 3.51
CA PRO A 415 -3.78 -21.85 3.58
C PRO A 415 -2.38 -22.22 3.07
N GLU A 416 -1.75 -23.20 3.71
CA GLU A 416 -0.56 -23.88 3.24
C GLU A 416 -0.93 -25.28 2.73
N PHE A 417 -0.49 -25.63 1.52
CA PHE A 417 -0.78 -26.94 0.92
C PHE A 417 0.45 -27.82 0.92
N LYS A 418 0.32 -29.03 1.50
CA LYS A 418 1.37 -30.06 1.52
C LYS A 418 0.91 -31.31 0.79
N LEU A 419 1.76 -31.82 -0.11
CA LEU A 419 1.50 -33.04 -0.84
C LEU A 419 2.20 -34.23 -0.16
N GLU A 420 1.42 -35.28 0.08
CA GLU A 420 1.95 -36.61 0.44
C GLU A 420 1.50 -37.57 -0.63
N TYR A 421 2.41 -38.24 -1.35
CA TYR A 421 2.03 -39.14 -2.44
C TYR A 421 3.03 -40.29 -2.64
N THR A 422 2.52 -41.33 -3.32
CA THR A 422 3.30 -42.46 -3.82
C THR A 422 2.96 -42.70 -5.28
N THR A 423 3.97 -43.03 -6.07
CA THR A 423 3.81 -43.30 -7.52
C THR A 423 3.89 -44.79 -7.77
N TYR A 424 2.92 -45.36 -8.48
CA TYR A 424 2.84 -46.74 -8.89
C TYR A 424 2.91 -46.86 -10.40
N ARG A 425 3.58 -47.91 -10.91
CA ARG A 425 3.51 -48.28 -12.31
C ARG A 425 2.24 -49.09 -12.57
N ILE A 426 1.48 -48.74 -13.61
CA ILE A 426 0.27 -49.43 -14.06
C ILE A 426 0.44 -49.93 -15.50
N LYS A 427 -0.54 -50.69 -16.04
CA LYS A 427 -0.44 -51.25 -17.39
C LYS A 427 -0.23 -50.23 -18.51
N LYS A 428 -0.77 -49.04 -18.37
CA LYS A 428 -0.67 -47.95 -19.38
C LYS A 428 -0.20 -46.64 -18.73
N GLY A 429 1.01 -46.63 -18.16
CA GLY A 429 1.57 -45.42 -17.54
C GLY A 429 1.83 -45.55 -16.04
N PHE A 430 1.52 -44.51 -15.30
CA PHE A 430 1.75 -44.40 -13.87
C PHE A 430 0.51 -43.87 -13.16
N LYS A 431 0.32 -44.30 -11.92
CA LYS A 431 -0.73 -43.84 -11.02
C LYS A 431 -0.09 -43.22 -9.80
N ILE A 432 -0.46 -41.98 -9.51
CA ILE A 432 -0.04 -41.25 -8.32
C ILE A 432 -1.23 -41.26 -7.36
N VAL A 433 -1.02 -41.77 -6.18
CA VAL A 433 -2.02 -41.85 -5.10
C VAL A 433 -1.50 -41.08 -3.91
N GLY A 434 -2.30 -40.16 -3.40
CA GLY A 434 -1.84 -39.31 -2.31
C GLY A 434 -2.97 -38.52 -1.66
N LYS A 435 -2.56 -37.53 -0.88
CA LYS A 435 -3.45 -36.55 -0.28
C LYS A 435 -2.83 -35.16 -0.28
N VAL A 436 -3.67 -34.17 -0.43
CA VAL A 436 -3.34 -32.77 -0.15
C VAL A 436 -3.72 -32.48 1.28
N ARG A 437 -2.80 -32.00 2.08
CA ARG A 437 -3.08 -31.47 3.41
C ARG A 437 -3.12 -29.96 3.37
N GLN A 438 -4.04 -29.36 4.10
CA GLN A 438 -4.04 -27.92 4.40
C GLN A 438 -4.23 -27.72 5.92
N ASP A 439 -3.75 -26.59 6.41
CA ASP A 439 -3.78 -26.23 7.82
C ASP A 439 -5.09 -25.53 8.25
N LEU A 440 -5.87 -25.00 7.30
CA LEU A 440 -7.12 -24.26 7.55
C LEU A 440 -8.33 -25.02 6.97
N GLU A 441 -9.26 -25.44 7.82
CA GLU A 441 -10.46 -26.20 7.41
C GLU A 441 -11.47 -25.38 6.59
N THR A 442 -11.43 -24.05 6.71
CA THR A 442 -12.41 -23.14 6.11
C THR A 442 -12.33 -23.06 4.59
N PHE A 443 -11.19 -23.44 4.00
CA PHE A 443 -10.99 -23.29 2.56
C PHE A 443 -11.38 -24.56 1.81
N HIS A 444 -12.29 -24.39 0.87
CA HIS A 444 -12.70 -25.39 -0.11
C HIS A 444 -12.33 -24.90 -1.51
N LEU A 445 -11.30 -25.50 -2.11
CA LEU A 445 -10.66 -24.97 -3.32
C LEU A 445 -10.40 -26.07 -4.36
N PRO A 446 -10.76 -25.83 -5.63
CA PRO A 446 -10.21 -26.60 -6.75
C PRO A 446 -8.77 -26.17 -6.99
N ILE A 447 -7.80 -27.05 -6.76
CA ILE A 447 -6.38 -26.76 -6.90
C ILE A 447 -5.84 -27.40 -8.16
N GLU A 448 -5.20 -26.61 -9.01
CA GLU A 448 -4.46 -27.10 -10.15
C GLU A 448 -3.15 -27.76 -9.71
N VAL A 449 -2.92 -28.98 -10.16
CA VAL A 449 -1.69 -29.73 -9.91
C VAL A 449 -1.06 -30.11 -11.24
N ARG A 450 0.16 -29.64 -11.47
CA ARG A 450 0.98 -30.06 -12.62
C ARG A 450 1.87 -31.20 -12.23
N VAL A 451 1.86 -32.24 -13.05
CA VAL A 451 2.76 -33.38 -12.95
C VAL A 451 3.75 -33.33 -14.10
N ASP A 452 5.00 -32.98 -13.81
CA ASP A 452 6.09 -33.03 -14.77
C ASP A 452 6.50 -34.49 -15.00
N THR A 453 6.47 -34.94 -16.25
CA THR A 453 6.77 -36.30 -16.64
C THR A 453 8.04 -36.35 -17.52
N GLU A 454 8.53 -37.54 -17.82
CA GLU A 454 9.59 -37.73 -18.85
C GLU A 454 9.08 -37.36 -20.26
N GLY A 455 7.76 -37.25 -20.46
CA GLY A 455 7.11 -36.69 -21.64
C GLY A 455 6.59 -35.28 -21.37
N ASN A 456 5.40 -34.97 -21.94
CA ASN A 456 4.75 -33.69 -21.69
C ASN A 456 4.21 -33.62 -20.24
N PRO A 457 4.22 -32.44 -19.61
CA PRO A 457 3.59 -32.28 -18.32
C PRO A 457 2.08 -32.47 -18.43
N GLU A 458 1.45 -33.02 -17.40
CA GLU A 458 0.03 -33.20 -17.28
C GLU A 458 -0.54 -32.34 -16.16
N ILE A 459 -1.71 -31.73 -16.43
CA ILE A 459 -2.38 -30.85 -15.45
C ILE A 459 -3.67 -31.53 -15.00
N LYS A 460 -3.90 -31.57 -13.69
CA LYS A 460 -5.09 -32.13 -13.05
C LYS A 460 -5.63 -31.13 -12.02
N ILE A 461 -6.95 -31.18 -11.80
CA ILE A 461 -7.60 -30.40 -10.74
C ILE A 461 -7.94 -31.35 -9.60
N ILE A 462 -7.57 -30.96 -8.38
CA ILE A 462 -7.88 -31.68 -7.15
C ILE A 462 -8.80 -30.79 -6.32
N GLU A 463 -9.92 -31.35 -5.90
CA GLU A 463 -10.82 -30.68 -4.96
C GLU A 463 -10.30 -30.86 -3.54
N VAL A 464 -9.87 -29.75 -2.90
CA VAL A 464 -9.36 -29.76 -1.53
C VAL A 464 -10.45 -29.26 -0.59
N VAL A 465 -10.84 -30.14 0.35
CA VAL A 465 -11.89 -29.90 1.35
C VAL A 465 -11.39 -30.37 2.72
N GLY A 466 -11.54 -29.51 3.73
CA GLY A 466 -11.05 -29.82 5.08
C GLY A 466 -9.53 -29.96 5.11
N THR A 467 -9.00 -30.54 6.16
CA THR A 467 -7.54 -30.60 6.41
C THR A 467 -6.82 -31.69 5.62
N SER A 468 -7.52 -32.63 4.96
CA SER A 468 -6.90 -33.73 4.22
C SER A 468 -7.81 -34.25 3.12
N SER A 469 -7.42 -34.05 1.86
CA SER A 469 -8.17 -34.46 0.69
C SER A 469 -7.40 -35.49 -0.13
N PRO A 470 -7.92 -36.74 -0.29
CA PRO A 470 -7.27 -37.75 -1.08
C PRO A 470 -7.36 -37.42 -2.57
N PHE A 471 -6.35 -37.86 -3.33
CA PHE A 471 -6.38 -37.75 -4.79
C PHE A 471 -5.75 -38.95 -5.47
N GLU A 472 -6.18 -39.18 -6.71
CA GLU A 472 -5.57 -40.10 -7.65
C GLU A 472 -5.37 -39.43 -9.00
N ILE A 473 -4.14 -39.51 -9.51
CA ILE A 473 -3.79 -38.97 -10.85
C ILE A 473 -3.16 -40.09 -11.66
N GLU A 474 -3.65 -40.32 -12.87
CA GLU A 474 -3.01 -41.20 -13.83
C GLU A 474 -2.27 -40.38 -14.87
N THR A 475 -1.03 -40.76 -15.19
CA THR A 475 -0.17 -40.13 -16.19
C THR A 475 0.35 -41.15 -17.19
N PHE A 476 0.55 -40.74 -18.46
CA PHE A 476 1.18 -41.58 -19.46
C PHE A 476 2.70 -41.66 -19.27
N GLY A 477 3.33 -40.50 -19.06
CA GLY A 477 4.76 -40.39 -18.83
C GLY A 477 5.13 -40.71 -17.39
N ARG A 478 6.38 -41.15 -17.18
CA ARG A 478 6.90 -41.35 -15.83
C ARG A 478 7.03 -40.02 -15.12
N PRO A 479 6.41 -39.82 -13.93
CA PRO A 479 6.59 -38.61 -13.15
C PRO A 479 8.05 -38.40 -12.75
N LYS A 480 8.54 -37.17 -12.91
CA LYS A 480 9.88 -36.79 -12.45
C LYS A 480 9.91 -36.72 -10.91
N PRO A 481 11.01 -37.09 -10.25
CA PRO A 481 11.17 -36.89 -8.81
C PRO A 481 10.99 -35.40 -8.46
N GLY A 482 10.11 -35.08 -7.50
CA GLY A 482 9.81 -33.70 -7.14
C GLY A 482 9.02 -32.91 -8.19
N GLY A 483 8.58 -33.52 -9.28
CA GLY A 483 7.92 -32.86 -10.39
C GLY A 483 6.40 -32.70 -10.21
N ILE A 484 5.85 -32.78 -9.01
CA ILE A 484 4.45 -32.50 -8.75
C ILE A 484 4.35 -31.12 -8.10
N VAL A 485 3.77 -30.16 -8.83
CA VAL A 485 3.69 -28.75 -8.45
C VAL A 485 2.24 -28.36 -8.22
N VAL A 486 1.94 -27.88 -7.03
CA VAL A 486 0.63 -27.32 -6.67
C VAL A 486 0.53 -25.88 -7.15
N ASP A 487 -0.56 -25.57 -7.85
CA ASP A 487 -0.85 -24.24 -8.36
C ASP A 487 0.37 -23.62 -9.10
N PRO A 488 0.76 -24.22 -10.24
CA PRO A 488 1.99 -23.87 -10.96
C PRO A 488 1.96 -22.45 -11.55
N ASN A 489 0.77 -21.86 -11.69
CA ASN A 489 0.55 -20.54 -12.27
C ASN A 489 0.37 -19.45 -11.20
N ASN A 490 0.48 -19.78 -9.91
CA ASN A 490 0.22 -18.88 -8.78
C ASN A 490 -1.18 -18.23 -8.84
N ASN A 491 -2.19 -19.01 -9.25
CA ASN A 491 -3.58 -18.55 -9.34
C ASN A 491 -4.27 -18.41 -7.96
N LEU A 492 -3.67 -18.97 -6.90
CA LEU A 492 -4.24 -19.00 -5.57
C LEU A 492 -3.38 -18.22 -4.57
N LEU A 493 -4.04 -17.55 -3.65
CA LEU A 493 -3.39 -17.07 -2.43
C LEU A 493 -3.08 -18.26 -1.53
N LYS A 494 -1.80 -18.57 -1.38
CA LYS A 494 -1.30 -19.67 -0.57
C LYS A 494 -0.06 -19.25 0.20
N SER A 495 0.16 -19.86 1.35
CA SER A 495 1.39 -19.68 2.11
C SER A 495 2.41 -20.79 1.81
N SER A 496 3.65 -20.51 2.14
CA SER A 496 4.76 -21.47 2.15
C SER A 496 5.80 -21.02 3.17
N PRO A 497 6.70 -21.90 3.63
CA PRO A 497 7.79 -21.51 4.53
C PRO A 497 8.61 -20.34 3.98
N HIS A 498 8.91 -20.34 2.68
CA HIS A 498 9.62 -19.25 2.02
C HIS A 498 8.88 -17.91 2.13
N LEU A 499 7.58 -17.87 1.79
CA LEU A 499 6.77 -16.64 1.87
C LEU A 499 6.61 -16.15 3.31
N ARG A 500 6.46 -17.08 4.29
CA ARG A 500 6.38 -16.72 5.71
C ARG A 500 7.69 -16.10 6.24
N VAL A 501 8.84 -16.62 5.80
CA VAL A 501 10.15 -16.00 6.10
C VAL A 501 10.20 -14.58 5.54
N ARG A 502 9.82 -14.40 4.28
CA ARG A 502 9.79 -13.08 3.63
C ARG A 502 8.83 -12.11 4.32
N ALA A 503 7.65 -12.57 4.71
CA ALA A 503 6.66 -11.77 5.44
C ALA A 503 7.17 -11.33 6.83
N ALA A 504 7.82 -12.23 7.56
CA ALA A 504 8.40 -11.92 8.87
C ALA A 504 9.56 -10.90 8.73
N VAL A 505 10.42 -11.06 7.71
CA VAL A 505 11.47 -10.08 7.43
C VAL A 505 10.88 -8.71 7.05
N ALA A 506 9.89 -8.68 6.16
CA ALA A 506 9.25 -7.43 5.73
C ALA A 506 8.55 -6.69 6.89
N ARG A 507 7.90 -7.43 7.81
CA ARG A 507 7.31 -6.85 9.02
C ARG A 507 8.37 -6.22 9.92
N GLY A 508 9.46 -6.94 10.17
CA GLY A 508 10.59 -6.40 10.94
C GLY A 508 11.25 -5.18 10.28
N GLU A 509 11.34 -5.15 8.95
CA GLU A 509 11.81 -3.97 8.21
C GLU A 509 10.91 -2.76 8.46
N GLY A 510 9.58 -2.93 8.45
CA GLY A 510 8.62 -1.88 8.77
C GLY A 510 8.79 -1.34 10.20
N GLU A 511 8.95 -2.24 11.20
CA GLU A 511 9.21 -1.81 12.59
C GLU A 511 10.57 -1.10 12.75
N ALA A 512 11.61 -1.55 12.02
CA ALA A 512 12.93 -0.93 12.05
C ALA A 512 12.95 0.47 11.42
N GLU A 513 12.16 0.70 10.35
CA GLU A 513 12.02 2.03 9.71
C GLU A 513 11.53 3.10 10.68
N VAL A 514 10.71 2.74 11.64
CA VAL A 514 10.18 3.64 12.68
C VAL A 514 10.97 3.57 14.00
N GLY A 515 12.16 2.95 13.98
CA GLY A 515 13.08 2.90 15.11
C GLY A 515 12.73 1.87 16.19
N LYS A 516 11.77 0.99 15.96
CA LYS A 516 11.36 -0.08 16.88
C LYS A 516 12.23 -1.32 16.69
N TYR A 517 13.50 -1.15 16.97
CA TYR A 517 14.47 -2.23 16.74
C TYR A 517 14.25 -3.48 17.59
N TYR A 518 13.60 -3.37 18.74
CA TYR A 518 13.29 -4.53 19.57
C TYR A 518 12.23 -5.41 18.92
N GLU A 519 11.13 -4.82 18.46
CA GLU A 519 10.07 -5.48 17.74
C GLU A 519 10.58 -6.09 16.42
N ALA A 520 11.38 -5.31 15.67
CA ALA A 520 12.02 -5.79 14.45
C ALA A 520 12.86 -7.05 14.68
N ILE A 521 13.66 -7.10 15.75
CA ILE A 521 14.47 -8.28 16.11
C ILE A 521 13.58 -9.50 16.38
N GLN A 522 12.42 -9.31 17.02
CA GLN A 522 11.49 -10.41 17.26
C GLN A 522 10.92 -10.97 15.95
N ASP A 523 10.59 -10.10 15.00
CA ASP A 523 10.11 -10.53 13.68
C ASP A 523 11.20 -11.25 12.88
N TYR A 524 12.43 -10.76 12.90
CA TYR A 524 13.55 -11.46 12.26
C TYR A 524 13.84 -12.81 12.93
N GLN A 525 13.65 -12.92 14.26
CA GLN A 525 13.76 -14.21 14.94
C GLN A 525 12.68 -15.19 14.48
N GLN A 526 11.44 -14.75 14.26
CA GLN A 526 10.39 -15.61 13.68
C GLN A 526 10.78 -16.12 12.27
N ALA A 527 11.41 -15.27 11.45
CA ALA A 527 11.95 -15.73 10.16
C ALA A 527 13.03 -16.81 10.34
N LEU A 528 13.93 -16.63 11.31
CA LEU A 528 15.00 -17.60 11.62
C LEU A 528 14.49 -18.88 12.28
N ASP A 529 13.36 -18.84 12.99
CA ASP A 529 12.71 -20.06 13.53
C ASP A 529 12.17 -20.97 12.41
N ILE A 530 11.82 -20.38 11.25
CA ILE A 530 11.41 -21.13 10.06
C ILE A 530 12.63 -21.56 9.23
N GLN A 531 13.60 -20.65 9.01
CA GLN A 531 14.81 -20.88 8.22
C GLN A 531 16.04 -20.33 8.97
N ALA A 532 16.63 -21.15 9.80
CA ALA A 532 17.69 -20.78 10.74
C ALA A 532 18.96 -20.20 10.09
N ASN A 533 19.22 -20.49 8.82
CA ASN A 533 20.39 -20.03 8.06
C ASN A 533 20.05 -18.91 7.05
N ASN A 534 18.91 -18.23 7.17
CA ASN A 534 18.52 -17.17 6.25
C ASN A 534 19.43 -15.94 6.37
N SER A 535 20.25 -15.68 5.36
CA SER A 535 21.23 -14.59 5.33
C SER A 535 20.59 -13.20 5.46
N LEU A 536 19.46 -12.95 4.79
CA LEU A 536 18.79 -11.66 4.86
C LEU A 536 18.24 -11.37 6.27
N ALA A 537 17.60 -12.37 6.91
CA ALA A 537 17.08 -12.22 8.27
C ALA A 537 18.20 -11.95 9.29
N HIS A 538 19.33 -12.67 9.19
CA HIS A 538 20.51 -12.40 10.02
C HIS A 538 21.09 -11.01 9.77
N PHE A 539 21.16 -10.57 8.53
CA PHE A 539 21.65 -9.24 8.16
C PHE A 539 20.76 -8.14 8.79
N ARG A 540 19.45 -8.20 8.61
CA ARG A 540 18.50 -7.24 9.17
C ARG A 540 18.50 -7.23 10.70
N MET A 541 18.62 -8.40 11.31
CA MET A 541 18.82 -8.50 12.76
C MET A 541 20.12 -7.81 13.19
N GLY A 542 21.21 -8.01 12.44
CA GLY A 542 22.50 -7.34 12.67
C GLY A 542 22.38 -5.82 12.59
N GLU A 543 21.65 -5.29 11.61
CA GLU A 543 21.39 -3.84 11.48
C GLU A 543 20.60 -3.31 12.69
N ALA A 544 19.50 -3.96 13.07
CA ALA A 544 18.69 -3.55 14.21
C ALA A 544 19.51 -3.53 15.52
N MET A 545 20.32 -4.56 15.76
CA MET A 545 21.22 -4.62 16.91
C MET A 545 22.34 -3.56 16.86
N PHE A 546 22.81 -3.20 15.65
CA PHE A 546 23.80 -2.13 15.48
C PHE A 546 23.22 -0.78 15.92
N TYR A 547 22.01 -0.45 15.50
CA TYR A 547 21.33 0.78 15.90
C TYR A 547 20.98 0.81 17.38
N GLN A 548 20.74 -0.34 18.00
CA GLN A 548 20.66 -0.47 19.47
C GLN A 548 22.02 -0.37 20.18
N LYS A 549 23.13 -0.21 19.44
CA LYS A 549 24.50 -0.20 19.94
C LYS A 549 24.94 -1.51 20.61
N ASN A 550 24.26 -2.61 20.34
CA ASN A 550 24.66 -3.94 20.77
C ASN A 550 25.64 -4.55 19.78
N TYR A 551 26.84 -3.99 19.72
CA TYR A 551 27.85 -4.29 18.70
C TYR A 551 28.33 -5.74 18.69
N GLN A 552 28.37 -6.40 19.86
CA GLN A 552 28.80 -7.81 19.92
C GLN A 552 27.78 -8.74 19.29
N ALA A 553 26.50 -8.58 19.63
CA ALA A 553 25.41 -9.38 19.03
C ALA A 553 25.26 -9.06 17.53
N SER A 554 25.34 -7.79 17.16
CA SER A 554 25.32 -7.32 15.78
C SER A 554 26.42 -7.98 14.94
N ALA A 555 27.68 -7.99 15.43
CA ALA A 555 28.79 -8.64 14.72
C ALA A 555 28.57 -10.15 14.55
N ASN A 556 27.96 -10.82 15.53
CA ASN A 556 27.62 -12.24 15.39
C ASN A 556 26.53 -12.45 14.31
N ALA A 557 25.49 -11.61 14.30
CA ALA A 557 24.43 -11.67 13.31
C ALA A 557 24.97 -11.46 11.89
N PHE A 558 25.85 -10.47 11.66
CA PHE A 558 26.47 -10.27 10.35
C PHE A 558 27.37 -11.44 9.91
N ARG A 559 28.08 -12.11 10.84
CA ARG A 559 28.82 -13.33 10.51
C ARG A 559 27.87 -14.46 10.10
N SER A 560 26.79 -14.65 10.88
CA SER A 560 25.75 -15.64 10.51
C SER A 560 25.12 -15.33 9.17
N SER A 561 24.98 -14.06 8.81
CA SER A 561 24.52 -13.64 7.48
C SER A 561 25.48 -14.05 6.37
N LEU A 562 26.79 -13.91 6.58
CA LEU A 562 27.83 -14.32 5.62
C LEU A 562 27.96 -15.83 5.47
N ASP A 563 27.67 -16.58 6.54
CA ASP A 563 27.74 -18.05 6.57
C ASP A 563 26.39 -18.71 6.16
N GLY A 564 25.35 -17.92 5.93
CA GLY A 564 24.00 -18.37 5.69
C GLY A 564 23.69 -18.71 4.23
N ASP A 565 22.41 -18.95 3.97
CA ASP A 565 21.84 -19.26 2.65
C ASP A 565 21.45 -17.96 1.95
N LEU A 566 22.37 -17.45 1.13
CA LEU A 566 22.23 -16.17 0.42
C LEU A 566 21.54 -16.37 -0.93
N ASP A 567 20.32 -15.85 -1.06
CA ASP A 567 19.66 -15.76 -2.36
C ASP A 567 20.47 -14.87 -3.32
N PRO A 568 20.71 -15.31 -4.56
CA PRO A 568 21.44 -14.52 -5.56
C PRO A 568 20.90 -13.11 -5.82
N SER A 569 19.61 -12.86 -5.56
CA SER A 569 18.98 -11.54 -5.68
C SER A 569 19.39 -10.57 -4.58
N TYR A 570 19.96 -11.08 -3.45
CA TYR A 570 20.39 -10.30 -2.31
C TYR A 570 21.91 -10.24 -2.12
N ARG A 571 22.70 -10.29 -3.20
CA ARG A 571 24.19 -10.21 -3.12
C ARG A 571 24.69 -8.99 -2.35
N TRP A 572 23.98 -7.89 -2.38
CA TRP A 572 24.28 -6.69 -1.62
C TRP A 572 24.38 -6.95 -0.09
N VAL A 573 23.67 -7.97 0.43
CA VAL A 573 23.72 -8.37 1.84
C VAL A 573 25.16 -8.74 2.27
N GLU A 574 25.90 -9.43 1.41
CA GLU A 574 27.29 -9.81 1.66
C GLU A 574 28.19 -8.58 1.80
N VAL A 575 28.07 -7.64 0.85
CA VAL A 575 28.87 -6.41 0.85
C VAL A 575 28.59 -5.56 2.08
N TRP A 576 27.31 -5.33 2.38
CA TRP A 576 26.93 -4.52 3.54
C TRP A 576 27.24 -5.22 4.88
N SER A 577 27.20 -6.55 4.95
CA SER A 577 27.67 -7.29 6.15
C SER A 577 29.13 -6.99 6.45
N HIS A 578 30.00 -7.00 5.45
CA HIS A 578 31.40 -6.61 5.61
C HIS A 578 31.56 -5.14 6.02
N ILE A 579 30.77 -4.22 5.44
CA ILE A 579 30.81 -2.79 5.81
C ILE A 579 30.42 -2.61 7.30
N TYR A 580 29.33 -3.23 7.75
CA TYR A 580 28.90 -3.14 9.14
C TYR A 580 29.88 -3.79 10.11
N LEU A 581 30.47 -4.93 9.77
CA LEU A 581 31.55 -5.54 10.56
C LEU A 581 32.74 -4.59 10.68
N GLY A 582 33.12 -3.92 9.58
CA GLY A 582 34.16 -2.90 9.58
C GLY A 582 33.81 -1.73 10.50
N LYS A 583 32.58 -1.19 10.42
CA LYS A 583 32.09 -0.13 11.33
C LYS A 583 32.16 -0.55 12.81
N ILE A 584 31.75 -1.77 13.12
CA ILE A 584 31.80 -2.31 14.48
C ILE A 584 33.25 -2.42 14.97
N PHE A 585 34.17 -2.90 14.12
CA PHE A 585 35.58 -3.01 14.49
C PHE A 585 36.24 -1.63 14.71
N ASP A 586 35.89 -0.62 13.92
CA ASP A 586 36.36 0.76 14.16
C ASP A 586 35.83 1.28 15.50
N LEU A 587 34.53 1.14 15.79
CA LEU A 587 33.93 1.56 17.06
C LEU A 587 34.51 0.85 18.30
N THR A 588 35.05 -0.35 18.10
CA THR A 588 35.67 -1.16 19.17
C THR A 588 37.20 -1.07 19.17
N GLY A 589 37.80 -0.15 18.41
CA GLY A 589 39.25 0.13 18.39
C GLY A 589 40.09 -0.92 17.64
N GLN A 590 39.48 -1.74 16.80
CA GLN A 590 40.12 -2.84 16.05
C GLN A 590 40.35 -2.46 14.58
N ARG A 591 41.08 -1.35 14.34
CA ARG A 591 41.24 -0.75 13.02
C ARG A 591 41.76 -1.71 11.94
N GLU A 592 42.74 -2.55 12.24
CA GLU A 592 43.29 -3.50 11.23
C GLU A 592 42.21 -4.47 10.74
N ARG A 593 41.36 -4.94 11.65
CA ARG A 593 40.23 -5.81 11.26
C ARG A 593 39.19 -5.04 10.45
N ALA A 594 38.91 -3.78 10.83
CA ALA A 594 37.99 -2.93 10.08
C ALA A 594 38.45 -2.74 8.63
N VAL A 595 39.73 -2.42 8.42
CA VAL A 595 40.33 -2.27 7.09
C VAL A 595 40.20 -3.56 6.27
N ASN A 596 40.40 -4.73 6.87
CA ASN A 596 40.23 -6.01 6.18
C ASN A 596 38.78 -6.22 5.72
N GLU A 597 37.80 -5.88 6.56
CA GLU A 597 36.38 -6.04 6.17
C GLU A 597 35.98 -5.05 5.08
N TYR A 598 36.36 -3.77 5.16
CA TYR A 598 36.11 -2.81 4.09
C TYR A 598 36.80 -3.20 2.76
N SER A 599 38.01 -3.78 2.83
CA SER A 599 38.71 -4.27 1.66
C SER A 599 37.96 -5.43 0.99
N ARG A 600 37.38 -6.34 1.77
CA ARG A 600 36.49 -7.41 1.25
C ARG A 600 35.28 -6.83 0.56
N ALA A 601 34.61 -5.84 1.19
CA ALA A 601 33.46 -5.17 0.59
C ALA A 601 33.81 -4.56 -0.79
N THR A 602 34.96 -3.90 -0.92
CA THR A 602 35.38 -3.34 -2.22
C THR A 602 35.72 -4.41 -3.27
N GLN A 603 36.19 -5.60 -2.87
CA GLN A 603 36.49 -6.71 -3.78
C GLN A 603 35.22 -7.35 -4.38
N LEU A 604 34.09 -7.31 -3.67
CA LEU A 604 32.82 -7.88 -4.12
C LEU A 604 32.18 -7.06 -5.25
N ALA A 605 32.61 -5.81 -5.45
CA ALA A 605 32.22 -4.93 -6.56
C ALA A 605 30.71 -4.69 -6.74
N ASP A 606 29.88 -5.01 -5.74
CA ASP A 606 28.46 -4.64 -5.72
C ASP A 606 28.31 -3.23 -5.12
N ASP A 607 27.72 -2.30 -5.87
CA ASP A 607 27.53 -0.90 -5.46
C ASP A 607 26.09 -0.59 -5.03
N THR A 608 25.31 -1.60 -4.75
CA THR A 608 23.93 -1.45 -4.30
C THR A 608 23.86 -0.56 -3.06
N GLY A 609 23.06 0.50 -3.11
CA GLY A 609 22.94 1.47 -2.02
C GLY A 609 24.20 2.31 -1.77
N GLY A 610 25.14 2.42 -2.73
CA GLY A 610 26.39 3.18 -2.60
C GLY A 610 27.46 2.48 -1.75
N ALA A 611 27.38 1.16 -1.66
CA ALA A 611 28.27 0.34 -0.83
C ALA A 611 29.76 0.56 -1.13
N GLN A 612 30.13 0.73 -2.41
CA GLN A 612 31.52 0.93 -2.81
C GLN A 612 32.09 2.27 -2.31
N ALA A 613 31.30 3.33 -2.44
CA ALA A 613 31.68 4.66 -1.92
C ALA A 613 31.80 4.65 -0.39
N GLU A 614 30.88 3.97 0.29
CA GLU A 614 30.88 3.82 1.76
C GLU A 614 32.10 3.04 2.25
N ALA A 615 32.40 1.89 1.62
CA ALA A 615 33.58 1.09 1.94
C ALA A 615 34.89 1.85 1.69
N ALA A 616 35.02 2.53 0.54
CA ALA A 616 36.19 3.34 0.20
C ALA A 616 36.40 4.50 1.18
N ARG A 617 35.32 5.15 1.64
CA ARG A 617 35.36 6.20 2.65
C ARG A 617 36.00 5.72 3.95
N TYR A 618 35.60 4.55 4.44
CA TYR A 618 36.07 4.01 5.71
C TYR A 618 37.41 3.25 5.61
N LEU A 619 37.83 2.88 4.42
CA LEU A 619 39.24 2.48 4.21
C LEU A 619 40.21 3.63 4.53
N ASN A 620 39.86 4.86 4.14
CA ASN A 620 40.70 6.04 4.33
C ASN A 620 40.55 6.67 5.71
N LYS A 621 39.33 6.65 6.30
CA LYS A 621 39.04 7.27 7.58
C LYS A 621 38.20 6.34 8.45
N PRO A 622 38.62 6.03 9.70
CA PRO A 622 37.81 5.18 10.58
C PRO A 622 36.41 5.70 10.77
N TYR A 623 35.44 4.78 10.86
CA TYR A 623 34.08 5.12 11.25
C TYR A 623 34.04 5.49 12.72
N ALA A 624 33.52 6.68 13.04
CA ALA A 624 33.50 7.24 14.41
C ALA A 624 32.09 7.26 15.05
N GLY A 625 31.11 6.65 14.38
CA GLY A 625 29.70 6.72 14.76
C GLY A 625 28.98 7.90 14.11
N ASP A 626 27.68 7.73 13.81
CA ASP A 626 26.81 8.80 13.35
C ASP A 626 26.18 9.49 14.55
N ASN A 627 26.38 10.80 14.68
CA ASN A 627 25.81 11.62 15.76
C ASN A 627 24.33 12.04 15.47
N ALA A 628 23.67 11.45 14.50
CA ALA A 628 22.25 11.64 14.23
C ALA A 628 21.69 10.38 13.57
N PRO A 629 20.41 10.04 13.81
CA PRO A 629 19.71 9.04 12.99
C PRO A 629 19.57 9.61 11.58
N GLN A 630 20.44 9.23 10.67
CA GLN A 630 20.15 9.39 9.26
C GLN A 630 19.02 8.39 8.99
N ALA A 631 17.83 8.92 8.65
CA ALA A 631 16.82 8.13 7.97
C ALA A 631 17.52 7.34 6.87
N SER A 632 17.44 6.02 6.92
CA SER A 632 18.13 5.15 5.99
C SER A 632 17.82 5.63 4.59
N ALA A 633 18.84 6.03 3.83
CA ALA A 633 18.71 6.19 2.40
C ALA A 633 18.03 4.93 1.89
N ALA A 634 17.00 5.09 1.05
CA ALA A 634 16.23 3.99 0.50
C ALA A 634 17.21 2.92 0.03
N LYS A 635 17.31 1.83 0.78
CA LYS A 635 18.04 0.66 0.36
C LYS A 635 17.18 -0.05 -0.67
N PRO A 636 17.77 -0.65 -1.70
CA PRO A 636 17.07 -1.24 -2.83
C PRO A 636 16.12 -2.33 -2.44
#